data_dc0f3d6ff81c630dd7b42e1c3758a9b5
#
_entry.id   dc0f3d6ff81c630dd7b42e1c3758a9b5
#
_cell.length_a   1.000
_cell.length_b   1.000
_cell.length_c   1.000
_cell.angle_alpha   90.00
_cell.angle_beta   90.00
_cell.angle_gamma   90.00
#
_symmetry.space_group_name_H-M   'P 1'
#
loop_
_entity.id
_entity.type
_entity.pdbx_description
1 polymer ?
#
loop_
_entity_poly.entity_id
_entity_poly.type
_entity_poly.pdbx_seq_one_letter_code
_entity_poly.pdbx_strand_id
1 'polypeptide(L)'
;TPTAYNNGEALCIKPDDGSGDFQFSRNSAATRVNAQGLVENVQILSSNLVQNGDFSEEGVQEVSNGSFSQEGVEQITNGDFENGSTGWNFQLGWTFDNGQAHFENLGSSNRNLWQSPLVNGNWYKLTFEITAITSGYIRNVNSSVTDDTQFSTIGVHTQYFQAANVNLYLKASVDANLSIDNVSCVEVGQNWTFGTGWSVGEDKVVGDGTMGANVFGQNVGFTQGNTYKFSFTIEDYISGSIYIREPFNGYLEPVNSNGDFSFYYVAGASNQLDFRGNSFNGSITNISVKEVGQNWSFTSGATLTDIGAKITHTPTAGSIAQLSVLTIGKQYKLTYEITESISGGLKFNSAVDASMVTTVGVHTKYFEADGTTAVIGRTSSTDNDVTITNISVIEITDDTNLPRINYEGFSYQDALGSEEVVNGGFDTDSDWDLGTGWSISGGEAVALNSASGQRLTQDNILQVGKIYKLTYEVKSISSGGFKAFVGGVALQSISNIGVYTETMTTPTINDDFFIRTLGTTTGSIDNVSVKEYLGQEVVPDSGCGSWLFEPQSTNLITQSELFSHSSWVKNQTINENATISPSGLQDATKITCTSNGYNYIFRNPSFPSGNYTNSIFLKKDASSGWVALRIWTGGGANGISVWFDLDNNQIGTSNSNVAGFTLTGVTSKHLGNDWYRLSVSGTTDSNSYISLNFVDGDGLNTYTNVSGKSCFIWGAQAEVGNISSYIPTEGTTVTRNQDLCTNGGSLASINSTEGVLYAEIAALADDLTNRGLSISDGTSSNA
;
A
#
# COMPACT_ATOMS: atom_id res chain seq x y z
N THR A 1 -3.88 -30.93 -22.18
CA THR A 1 -4.45 -29.83 -21.39
C THR A 1 -3.29 -28.97 -20.92
N PRO A 2 -3.26 -27.68 -21.27
CA PRO A 2 -2.24 -26.79 -20.74
C PRO A 2 -2.47 -26.70 -19.23
N THR A 3 -1.56 -27.25 -18.46
CA THR A 3 -1.74 -27.36 -17.03
C THR A 3 -0.73 -26.54 -16.32
N ALA A 4 -0.43 -25.45 -16.42
CA ALA A 4 0.14 -24.63 -15.39
C ALA A 4 0.83 -23.38 -15.88
N TYR A 5 0.34 -22.34 -15.38
CA TYR A 5 1.10 -21.14 -15.12
C TYR A 5 0.84 -20.75 -13.67
N ASN A 6 1.86 -20.64 -12.89
CA ASN A 6 1.75 -20.22 -11.50
C ASN A 6 2.82 -19.14 -11.21
N ASN A 7 2.40 -17.97 -10.79
CA ASN A 7 3.25 -16.88 -10.30
C ASN A 7 4.46 -16.49 -11.19
N GLY A 8 4.24 -16.31 -12.49
CA GLY A 8 5.29 -15.88 -13.40
C GLY A 8 6.18 -17.02 -13.93
N GLU A 9 5.95 -18.25 -13.52
CA GLU A 9 6.65 -19.42 -14.07
C GLU A 9 5.75 -20.10 -15.11
N ALA A 10 6.20 -20.11 -16.37
CA ALA A 10 5.57 -20.92 -17.41
C ALA A 10 5.98 -22.38 -17.19
N LEU A 11 5.11 -23.13 -16.57
CA LEU A 11 5.26 -24.57 -16.46
C LEU A 11 4.56 -25.20 -17.69
N CYS A 12 5.34 -25.51 -18.72
CA CYS A 12 4.97 -26.65 -19.54
C CYS A 12 5.05 -27.87 -18.63
N ILE A 13 3.91 -28.32 -18.10
CA ILE A 13 3.92 -29.58 -17.36
C ILE A 13 4.20 -30.66 -18.40
N LYS A 14 5.37 -31.20 -18.26
CA LYS A 14 5.72 -32.49 -18.77
C LYS A 14 4.83 -33.50 -18.06
N PRO A 15 4.24 -34.48 -18.74
CA PRO A 15 3.94 -35.73 -18.09
C PRO A 15 5.20 -36.18 -17.35
N ASP A 16 5.07 -36.71 -16.14
CA ASP A 16 6.22 -37.14 -15.30
C ASP A 16 7.19 -38.09 -16.02
N ASP A 17 6.73 -38.73 -17.11
CA ASP A 17 7.50 -39.64 -17.97
C ASP A 17 8.05 -38.99 -19.25
N GLY A 18 7.82 -37.67 -19.46
CA GLY A 18 8.21 -36.95 -20.68
C GLY A 18 7.38 -37.29 -21.92
N SER A 19 6.32 -38.12 -21.80
CA SER A 19 5.45 -38.45 -22.92
C SER A 19 4.52 -37.29 -23.26
N GLY A 20 4.40 -36.93 -24.54
CA GLY A 20 3.55 -35.85 -25.01
C GLY A 20 4.15 -34.44 -24.90
N ASP A 21 5.41 -34.32 -24.43
CA ASP A 21 6.12 -33.04 -24.43
C ASP A 21 6.38 -32.52 -25.83
N PHE A 22 6.30 -31.22 -25.99
CA PHE A 22 6.76 -30.56 -27.19
C PHE A 22 7.94 -29.63 -26.90
N GLN A 23 8.78 -29.45 -27.89
CA GLN A 23 9.81 -28.42 -27.86
C GLN A 23 9.23 -27.13 -28.38
N PHE A 24 9.37 -26.06 -27.57
CA PHE A 24 8.90 -24.73 -27.97
C PHE A 24 10.08 -23.81 -28.23
N SER A 25 10.02 -23.02 -29.27
CA SER A 25 10.94 -21.94 -29.54
C SER A 25 10.25 -20.74 -30.19
N ARG A 26 10.67 -19.56 -29.80
CA ARG A 26 10.28 -18.27 -30.41
C ARG A 26 11.49 -17.36 -30.59
N ASN A 27 12.45 -17.40 -29.67
CA ASN A 27 13.66 -16.55 -29.64
C ASN A 27 13.33 -15.05 -29.66
N SER A 28 12.26 -14.65 -28.99
CA SER A 28 11.87 -13.27 -28.76
C SER A 28 10.90 -13.17 -27.59
N ALA A 29 10.85 -12.03 -26.91
CA ALA A 29 9.82 -11.72 -25.92
C ALA A 29 8.41 -11.72 -26.52
N ALA A 30 7.41 -11.97 -25.69
CA ALA A 30 6.01 -11.92 -26.08
C ALA A 30 5.11 -11.60 -24.88
N THR A 31 3.93 -11.05 -25.19
CA THR A 31 2.87 -10.82 -24.21
C THR A 31 1.75 -11.85 -24.34
N ARG A 32 0.92 -11.92 -23.30
CA ARG A 32 -0.36 -12.64 -23.29
C ARG A 32 -1.39 -11.85 -22.49
N VAL A 33 -2.65 -12.26 -22.57
CA VAL A 33 -3.67 -11.86 -21.58
C VAL A 33 -3.71 -12.94 -20.51
N ASN A 34 -3.53 -12.57 -19.26
CA ASN A 34 -3.54 -13.49 -18.11
C ASN A 34 -4.97 -13.76 -17.60
N ALA A 35 -5.09 -14.60 -16.57
CA ALA A 35 -6.38 -14.98 -15.99
C ALA A 35 -7.14 -13.81 -15.34
N GLN A 36 -6.47 -12.70 -15.03
CA GLN A 36 -7.06 -11.46 -14.51
C GLN A 36 -7.48 -10.49 -15.63
N GLY A 37 -7.32 -10.89 -16.91
CA GLY A 37 -7.60 -10.04 -18.06
C GLY A 37 -6.55 -8.96 -18.32
N LEU A 38 -5.36 -9.08 -17.73
CA LEU A 38 -4.28 -8.12 -17.91
C LEU A 38 -3.30 -8.57 -19.00
N VAL A 39 -2.78 -7.61 -19.75
CA VAL A 39 -1.71 -7.84 -20.74
C VAL A 39 -0.38 -7.87 -20.00
N GLU A 40 0.31 -8.99 -20.03
CA GLU A 40 1.59 -9.18 -19.32
C GLU A 40 2.67 -9.78 -20.22
N ASN A 41 3.94 -9.49 -19.90
CA ASN A 41 5.08 -10.17 -20.51
C ASN A 41 5.17 -11.60 -20.00
N VAL A 42 5.41 -12.57 -20.88
CA VAL A 42 5.69 -13.95 -20.49
C VAL A 42 7.17 -14.08 -20.22
N GLN A 43 7.53 -14.26 -18.95
CA GLN A 43 8.92 -14.22 -18.49
C GLN A 43 9.13 -15.08 -17.23
N ILE A 44 10.32 -15.61 -17.04
CA ILE A 44 10.77 -16.25 -15.79
C ILE A 44 11.54 -15.20 -14.99
N LEU A 45 11.14 -15.01 -13.76
CA LEU A 45 11.66 -14.02 -12.84
C LEU A 45 12.45 -14.70 -11.71
N SER A 46 13.53 -14.09 -11.27
CA SER A 46 14.22 -14.46 -10.02
C SER A 46 13.42 -13.97 -8.79
N SER A 47 13.95 -14.25 -7.60
CA SER A 47 13.52 -13.54 -6.39
C SER A 47 13.91 -12.06 -6.42
N ASN A 48 13.26 -11.25 -5.60
CA ASN A 48 13.67 -9.84 -5.42
C ASN A 48 15.09 -9.76 -4.89
N LEU A 49 15.93 -8.97 -5.54
CA LEU A 49 17.34 -8.78 -5.20
C LEU A 49 17.54 -7.64 -4.20
N VAL A 50 16.60 -6.71 -4.12
CA VAL A 50 16.62 -5.58 -3.18
C VAL A 50 16.10 -6.02 -1.83
N GLN A 51 16.80 -5.63 -0.78
CA GLN A 51 16.41 -5.84 0.62
C GLN A 51 15.82 -4.55 1.18
N ASN A 52 14.85 -4.66 2.08
CA ASN A 52 14.22 -3.52 2.75
C ASN A 52 13.81 -2.40 1.76
N GLY A 53 13.14 -2.77 0.66
CA GLY A 53 12.76 -1.82 -0.40
C GLY A 53 11.61 -0.91 -0.03
N ASP A 54 10.85 -1.25 0.99
CA ASP A 54 9.77 -0.46 1.59
C ASP A 54 10.23 0.38 2.79
N PHE A 55 11.51 0.22 3.21
CA PHE A 55 12.13 0.88 4.36
C PHE A 55 11.43 0.59 5.70
N SER A 56 10.66 -0.50 5.79
CA SER A 56 9.89 -0.86 6.99
C SER A 56 10.70 -1.58 8.06
N GLU A 57 11.89 -2.10 7.72
CA GLU A 57 12.74 -2.78 8.70
C GLU A 57 13.23 -1.80 9.76
N GLU A 58 13.01 -2.15 11.01
CA GLU A 58 13.50 -1.42 12.18
C GLU A 58 14.54 -2.27 12.92
N GLY A 59 15.63 -1.64 13.33
CA GLY A 59 16.66 -2.22 14.16
C GLY A 59 16.20 -2.43 15.63
N VAL A 60 17.13 -2.84 16.46
CA VAL A 60 16.88 -2.96 17.91
C VAL A 60 16.61 -1.58 18.53
N GLN A 61 15.91 -1.58 19.66
CA GLN A 61 15.71 -0.38 20.46
C GLN A 61 17.04 0.04 21.11
N GLU A 62 17.50 1.24 20.81
CA GLU A 62 18.77 1.79 21.31
C GLU A 62 18.62 2.47 22.69
N VAL A 63 17.43 2.92 23.02
CA VAL A 63 17.12 3.60 24.29
C VAL A 63 16.68 2.58 25.33
N SER A 64 17.28 2.67 26.52
CA SER A 64 16.85 1.89 27.67
C SER A 64 15.86 2.70 28.51
N ASN A 65 14.81 2.04 29.02
CA ASN A 65 13.81 2.66 29.90
C ASN A 65 13.18 3.94 29.29
N GLY A 66 12.80 3.89 27.99
CA GLY A 66 12.21 5.04 27.30
C GLY A 66 10.77 5.37 27.72
N SER A 67 10.08 4.42 28.35
CA SER A 67 8.75 4.61 28.94
C SER A 67 8.80 5.13 30.39
N PHE A 68 9.99 5.15 31.01
CA PHE A 68 10.23 5.48 32.43
C PHE A 68 9.47 4.59 33.42
N SER A 69 8.89 3.50 32.99
CA SER A 69 8.12 2.55 33.81
C SER A 69 8.99 1.51 34.53
N GLN A 70 10.29 1.50 34.26
CA GLN A 70 11.20 0.56 34.90
C GLN A 70 11.40 0.99 36.37
N GLU A 71 11.06 0.09 37.29
CA GLU A 71 11.35 0.22 38.70
C GLU A 71 12.56 -0.67 39.10
N GLY A 72 13.43 -0.16 39.94
CA GLY A 72 14.54 -0.89 40.52
C GLY A 72 14.07 -1.86 41.61
N VAL A 73 15.02 -2.51 42.25
CA VAL A 73 14.73 -3.36 43.40
C VAL A 73 14.27 -2.53 44.60
N GLU A 74 13.44 -3.13 45.46
CA GLU A 74 13.00 -2.51 46.72
C GLU A 74 14.21 -2.16 47.61
N GLN A 75 14.27 -0.92 48.05
CA GLN A 75 15.35 -0.39 48.84
C GLN A 75 15.05 -0.44 50.36
N ILE A 76 13.78 -0.50 50.71
CA ILE A 76 13.35 -0.50 52.11
C ILE A 76 13.30 -1.93 52.66
N THR A 77 13.83 -2.11 53.83
CA THR A 77 13.71 -3.36 54.58
C THR A 77 12.61 -3.21 55.62
N ASN A 78 11.69 -4.21 55.70
CA ASN A 78 10.60 -4.21 56.68
C ASN A 78 9.72 -2.93 56.56
N GLY A 79 9.27 -2.65 55.34
CA GLY A 79 8.38 -1.49 55.09
C GLY A 79 6.94 -1.72 55.53
N ASP A 80 6.55 -2.97 55.75
CA ASP A 80 5.29 -3.44 56.31
C ASP A 80 5.29 -3.49 57.87
N PHE A 81 6.39 -3.14 58.48
CA PHE A 81 6.62 -3.14 59.92
C PHE A 81 6.22 -4.45 60.64
N GLU A 82 6.03 -5.55 59.96
CA GLU A 82 5.67 -6.86 60.53
C GLU A 82 6.74 -7.36 61.54
N ASN A 83 8.00 -6.94 61.36
CA ASN A 83 9.10 -7.24 62.26
C ASN A 83 9.41 -6.05 63.22
N GLY A 84 8.42 -5.26 63.56
CA GLY A 84 8.52 -4.10 64.41
C GLY A 84 9.50 -3.04 63.88
N SER A 85 10.43 -2.54 64.66
CA SER A 85 11.40 -1.53 64.22
C SER A 85 12.62 -2.08 63.48
N THR A 86 12.67 -3.35 63.16
CA THR A 86 13.85 -3.97 62.53
C THR A 86 14.21 -3.27 61.21
N GLY A 87 15.47 -2.86 61.07
CA GLY A 87 15.94 -2.13 59.86
C GLY A 87 15.70 -0.63 59.93
N TRP A 88 14.88 -0.13 60.83
CA TRP A 88 14.55 1.29 60.95
C TRP A 88 15.30 1.99 62.07
N ASN A 89 15.77 3.20 61.84
CA ASN A 89 16.21 4.15 62.83
C ASN A 89 15.06 5.14 63.12
N PHE A 90 14.88 5.52 64.35
CA PHE A 90 13.77 6.39 64.74
C PHE A 90 14.10 7.30 65.95
N GLN A 91 13.37 8.38 66.03
CA GLN A 91 13.45 9.34 67.12
C GLN A 91 12.26 9.20 68.07
N LEU A 92 12.31 9.91 69.19
CA LEU A 92 11.27 9.86 70.20
C LEU A 92 9.88 10.20 69.62
N GLY A 93 8.88 9.43 70.03
CA GLY A 93 7.51 9.58 69.58
C GLY A 93 7.06 8.47 68.57
N TRP A 94 8.01 7.72 67.98
CA TRP A 94 7.68 6.56 67.16
C TRP A 94 7.60 5.29 68.02
N THR A 95 6.53 4.50 67.74
CA THR A 95 6.28 3.16 68.29
C THR A 95 5.88 2.22 67.17
N PHE A 96 6.05 0.91 67.39
CA PHE A 96 5.79 -0.11 66.35
C PHE A 96 4.98 -1.24 66.96
N ASP A 97 3.76 -1.45 66.48
CA ASP A 97 2.91 -2.58 66.83
C ASP A 97 1.89 -2.87 65.76
N ASN A 98 1.31 -4.06 65.77
CA ASN A 98 0.29 -4.52 64.80
C ASN A 98 0.70 -4.31 63.34
N GLY A 99 1.99 -4.47 62.97
CA GLY A 99 2.49 -4.30 61.60
C GLY A 99 2.47 -2.83 61.13
N GLN A 100 2.52 -1.84 62.06
CA GLN A 100 2.49 -0.43 61.67
C GLN A 100 3.50 0.39 62.50
N ALA A 101 3.93 1.52 61.94
CA ALA A 101 4.68 2.53 62.68
C ALA A 101 3.75 3.67 63.10
N HIS A 102 3.66 3.92 64.38
CA HIS A 102 2.81 4.94 64.98
C HIS A 102 3.65 6.11 65.47
N PHE A 103 3.21 7.33 65.24
CA PHE A 103 3.82 8.53 65.76
C PHE A 103 2.83 9.31 66.62
N GLU A 104 3.23 9.59 67.84
CA GLU A 104 2.55 10.54 68.76
C GLU A 104 3.56 11.54 69.29
N ASN A 105 3.24 12.81 69.26
CA ASN A 105 4.16 13.87 69.73
C ASN A 105 4.34 13.84 71.25
N LEU A 106 5.58 13.55 71.66
CA LEU A 106 6.00 13.59 73.10
C LEU A 106 6.82 14.82 73.40
N GLY A 107 6.65 15.94 72.68
CA GLY A 107 7.33 17.22 72.94
C GLY A 107 8.74 17.35 72.34
N SER A 108 9.14 16.47 71.41
CA SER A 108 10.45 16.52 70.73
C SER A 108 10.36 17.30 69.40
N SER A 109 11.44 18.06 69.11
CA SER A 109 11.61 18.65 67.77
C SER A 109 12.14 17.64 66.71
N ASN A 110 12.70 16.52 67.19
CA ASN A 110 13.25 15.46 66.34
C ASN A 110 12.23 14.35 66.19
N ARG A 111 11.76 14.13 64.97
CA ARG A 111 10.59 13.28 64.63
C ARG A 111 10.79 12.42 63.42
N ASN A 112 12.04 12.08 63.13
CA ASN A 112 12.39 11.30 61.94
C ASN A 112 12.26 9.78 62.20
N LEU A 113 11.77 9.09 61.21
CA LEU A 113 11.89 7.67 60.99
C LEU A 113 12.69 7.49 59.67
N TRP A 114 13.77 6.67 59.66
CA TRP A 114 14.62 6.60 58.46
C TRP A 114 15.37 5.28 58.30
N GLN A 115 15.73 5.01 57.04
CA GLN A 115 16.75 4.04 56.62
C GLN A 115 17.80 4.75 55.75
N SER A 116 18.91 4.07 55.45
CA SER A 116 20.00 4.63 54.63
C SER A 116 20.28 3.84 53.36
N PRO A 117 19.27 3.59 52.49
CA PRO A 117 19.41 2.72 51.33
C PRO A 117 19.71 3.47 50.03
N LEU A 118 19.67 4.82 50.05
CA LEU A 118 19.62 5.60 48.81
C LEU A 118 21.01 5.92 48.26
N VAL A 119 21.09 6.12 46.94
CA VAL A 119 22.26 6.67 46.27
C VAL A 119 22.01 8.15 45.96
N ASN A 120 22.92 9.02 46.40
CA ASN A 120 22.79 10.46 46.17
C ASN A 120 22.74 10.78 44.68
N GLY A 121 21.76 11.57 44.24
CA GLY A 121 21.58 12.00 42.88
C GLY A 121 20.63 11.10 42.06
N ASN A 122 20.34 9.86 42.49
CA ASN A 122 19.38 9.00 41.82
C ASN A 122 17.94 9.39 42.12
N TRP A 123 17.03 9.07 41.25
CA TRP A 123 15.59 9.29 41.40
C TRP A 123 14.92 8.08 42.03
N TYR A 124 13.95 8.33 42.89
CA TYR A 124 13.20 7.31 43.62
C TYR A 124 11.70 7.59 43.60
N LYS A 125 10.92 6.49 43.57
CA LYS A 125 9.49 6.46 43.85
C LYS A 125 9.33 5.97 45.28
N LEU A 126 8.85 6.83 46.14
CA LEU A 126 8.45 6.51 47.52
C LEU A 126 6.95 6.30 47.56
N THR A 127 6.51 5.16 48.07
CA THR A 127 5.10 4.87 48.32
C THR A 127 4.93 4.49 49.79
N PHE A 128 3.91 4.96 50.46
CA PHE A 128 3.55 4.56 51.82
C PHE A 128 2.05 4.79 52.07
N GLU A 129 1.49 4.09 53.01
CA GLU A 129 0.09 4.22 53.38
C GLU A 129 0.00 4.95 54.75
N ILE A 130 -0.85 5.98 54.83
CA ILE A 130 -1.30 6.53 56.12
C ILE A 130 -2.57 5.77 56.51
N THR A 131 -2.47 4.89 57.49
CA THR A 131 -3.56 4.03 57.95
C THR A 131 -4.47 4.73 58.96
N ALA A 132 -3.91 5.70 59.74
CA ALA A 132 -4.64 6.55 60.64
C ALA A 132 -3.96 7.92 60.77
N ILE A 133 -4.74 8.97 60.91
CA ILE A 133 -4.25 10.32 61.20
C ILE A 133 -5.36 11.12 61.92
N THR A 134 -5.03 11.74 63.02
CA THR A 134 -5.93 12.62 63.79
C THR A 134 -5.47 14.07 63.80
N SER A 135 -4.14 14.31 63.63
CA SER A 135 -3.56 15.65 63.52
C SER A 135 -2.20 15.63 62.81
N GLY A 136 -1.80 16.78 62.28
CA GLY A 136 -0.50 17.00 61.66
C GLY A 136 -0.35 16.38 60.27
N TYR A 137 0.91 16.12 59.91
CA TYR A 137 1.28 15.53 58.59
C TYR A 137 2.62 14.78 58.71
N ILE A 138 2.90 13.97 57.69
CA ILE A 138 4.22 13.37 57.46
C ILE A 138 4.78 13.86 56.10
N ARG A 139 6.10 13.96 55.99
CA ARG A 139 6.78 14.32 54.73
C ARG A 139 8.12 13.61 54.60
N ASN A 140 8.57 13.42 53.37
CA ASN A 140 9.95 13.07 53.07
C ASN A 140 10.83 14.33 53.11
N VAL A 141 11.96 14.28 53.84
CA VAL A 141 12.90 15.42 53.94
C VAL A 141 14.24 15.17 53.28
N ASN A 142 14.34 14.12 52.47
CA ASN A 142 15.51 13.84 51.63
C ASN A 142 15.19 14.11 50.16
N SER A 143 14.98 15.35 49.81
CA SER A 143 14.83 15.77 48.43
C SER A 143 15.89 16.82 48.11
N SER A 144 16.54 16.71 46.96
CA SER A 144 17.43 17.72 46.39
C SER A 144 16.67 18.93 45.85
N VAL A 145 15.37 18.78 45.68
CA VAL A 145 14.42 19.83 45.31
C VAL A 145 13.70 20.24 46.59
N THR A 146 13.36 21.50 46.76
CA THR A 146 12.59 22.04 47.87
C THR A 146 11.12 21.60 47.80
N ASP A 147 10.89 20.30 47.65
CA ASP A 147 9.55 19.70 47.70
C ASP A 147 9.17 19.45 49.16
N ASP A 148 8.36 20.34 49.70
CA ASP A 148 7.85 20.28 51.07
C ASP A 148 6.46 19.64 51.11
N THR A 149 6.20 18.65 50.21
CA THR A 149 4.92 17.95 50.11
C THR A 149 4.57 17.33 51.47
N GLN A 150 3.42 17.73 51.99
CA GLN A 150 2.88 17.30 53.29
C GLN A 150 1.72 16.33 53.04
N PHE A 151 1.81 15.14 53.61
CA PHE A 151 0.77 14.11 53.50
C PHE A 151 -0.01 14.10 54.83
N SER A 152 -1.31 14.39 54.74
CA SER A 152 -2.19 14.56 55.92
C SER A 152 -3.55 13.88 55.76
N THR A 153 -3.69 12.95 54.80
CA THR A 153 -4.92 12.19 54.57
C THR A 153 -4.67 10.69 54.64
N ILE A 154 -5.65 9.94 55.12
CA ILE A 154 -5.63 8.46 55.08
C ILE A 154 -5.57 7.97 53.65
N GLY A 155 -4.79 6.92 53.39
CA GLY A 155 -4.64 6.24 52.09
C GLY A 155 -3.19 6.12 51.66
N VAL A 156 -3.02 5.57 50.45
CA VAL A 156 -1.71 5.39 49.81
C VAL A 156 -1.25 6.71 49.21
N HIS A 157 0.00 7.05 49.48
CA HIS A 157 0.66 8.26 48.98
C HIS A 157 1.90 7.89 48.19
N THR A 158 2.11 8.56 47.05
CA THR A 158 3.29 8.39 46.20
C THR A 158 4.01 9.73 46.03
N GLN A 159 5.33 9.69 46.08
CA GLN A 159 6.20 10.84 45.80
C GLN A 159 7.40 10.39 44.96
N TYR A 160 7.65 11.13 43.90
CA TYR A 160 8.89 11.02 43.12
C TYR A 160 9.88 12.07 43.60
N PHE A 161 11.12 11.69 43.90
CA PHE A 161 12.12 12.61 44.39
C PHE A 161 13.54 12.23 44.00
N GLN A 162 14.42 13.22 43.89
CA GLN A 162 15.85 12.97 43.70
C GLN A 162 16.54 12.98 45.07
N ALA A 163 17.30 11.94 45.39
CA ALA A 163 17.97 11.82 46.66
C ALA A 163 19.09 12.85 46.81
N ALA A 164 19.04 13.68 47.86
CA ALA A 164 20.07 14.62 48.22
C ALA A 164 21.19 13.99 49.09
N ASN A 165 20.92 12.84 49.68
CA ASN A 165 21.87 12.04 50.47
C ASN A 165 21.37 10.59 50.58
N VAL A 166 22.10 9.74 51.30
CA VAL A 166 21.83 8.29 51.40
C VAL A 166 20.63 7.91 52.27
N ASN A 167 19.99 8.85 52.98
CA ASN A 167 18.95 8.52 53.95
C ASN A 167 17.55 8.84 53.40
N LEU A 168 16.63 7.91 53.47
CA LEU A 168 15.21 8.20 53.39
C LEU A 168 14.71 8.64 54.76
N TYR A 169 14.28 9.90 54.90
CA TYR A 169 13.71 10.43 56.12
C TYR A 169 12.21 10.68 55.97
N LEU A 170 11.41 9.93 56.73
CA LEU A 170 10.01 10.24 56.95
C LEU A 170 9.87 11.07 58.22
N LYS A 171 9.46 12.32 58.11
CA LYS A 171 9.40 13.27 59.22
C LYS A 171 7.96 13.69 59.51
N ALA A 172 7.51 13.36 60.72
CA ALA A 172 6.22 13.81 61.23
C ALA A 172 6.24 15.29 61.66
N SER A 173 5.12 16.03 61.58
CA SER A 173 4.98 17.39 62.07
C SER A 173 4.94 17.42 63.61
N VAL A 174 5.11 18.62 64.19
CA VAL A 174 5.17 18.80 65.69
C VAL A 174 3.87 18.42 66.40
N ASP A 175 2.76 18.48 65.69
CA ASP A 175 1.39 18.21 66.12
C ASP A 175 0.84 16.91 65.62
N ALA A 176 1.71 16.07 64.99
CA ALA A 176 1.23 14.86 64.37
C ALA A 176 0.85 13.77 65.38
N ASN A 177 -0.26 13.10 65.05
CA ASN A 177 -0.66 11.83 65.62
C ASN A 177 -1.20 11.00 64.44
N LEU A 178 -0.37 10.03 64.00
CA LEU A 178 -0.60 9.26 62.78
C LEU A 178 0.02 7.86 62.81
N SER A 179 -0.44 7.00 61.93
CA SER A 179 0.11 5.68 61.69
C SER A 179 0.42 5.50 60.22
N ILE A 180 1.54 4.86 59.92
CA ILE A 180 1.94 4.51 58.54
C ILE A 180 2.26 3.03 58.39
N ASP A 181 2.12 2.56 57.18
CA ASP A 181 2.39 1.19 56.79
C ASP A 181 2.85 1.11 55.32
N ASN A 182 3.27 -0.08 54.90
CA ASN A 182 3.55 -0.39 53.47
C ASN A 182 4.52 0.61 52.82
N VAL A 183 5.60 0.96 53.51
CA VAL A 183 6.64 1.88 53.01
C VAL A 183 7.49 1.15 51.96
N SER A 184 7.48 1.61 50.75
CA SER A 184 8.27 1.14 49.61
C SER A 184 9.06 2.29 49.00
N CYS A 185 10.30 2.04 48.61
CA CYS A 185 11.13 3.00 47.90
C CYS A 185 11.94 2.28 46.83
N VAL A 186 11.63 2.54 45.58
CA VAL A 186 12.31 1.92 44.42
C VAL A 186 12.99 3.00 43.59
N GLU A 187 14.15 2.65 42.97
CA GLU A 187 14.83 3.56 42.07
C GLU A 187 14.04 3.63 40.74
N VAL A 188 13.92 4.83 40.17
CA VAL A 188 13.25 5.11 38.88
C VAL A 188 14.13 5.99 37.99
N GLY A 189 13.82 6.09 36.72
CA GLY A 189 14.58 6.90 35.78
C GLY A 189 15.98 6.37 35.46
N GLN A 190 16.24 5.09 35.71
CA GLN A 190 17.53 4.45 35.43
C GLN A 190 17.93 4.65 33.97
N ASN A 191 19.24 4.73 33.73
CA ASN A 191 19.89 4.99 32.42
C ASN A 191 19.74 6.43 31.89
N TRP A 192 18.99 7.29 32.58
CA TRP A 192 18.83 8.69 32.21
C TRP A 192 19.54 9.64 33.16
N THR A 193 20.07 10.72 32.62
CA THR A 193 20.60 11.84 33.38
C THR A 193 19.67 13.02 33.27
N PHE A 194 19.39 13.69 34.41
CA PHE A 194 18.43 14.80 34.47
C PHE A 194 19.13 16.09 34.89
N GLY A 195 19.02 17.13 34.07
CA GLY A 195 19.43 18.48 34.44
C GLY A 195 18.39 19.20 35.27
N THR A 196 18.73 20.40 35.79
CA THR A 196 17.81 21.22 36.59
C THR A 196 16.52 21.53 35.84
N GLY A 197 15.37 21.44 36.49
CA GLY A 197 14.05 21.66 35.93
C GLY A 197 13.41 20.41 35.34
N TRP A 198 14.14 19.26 35.35
CA TRP A 198 13.65 17.97 34.94
C TRP A 198 13.48 17.02 36.12
N SER A 199 12.39 16.28 36.14
CA SER A 199 12.06 15.30 37.18
C SER A 199 11.43 14.05 36.57
N VAL A 200 11.46 12.95 37.37
CA VAL A 200 10.74 11.71 36.99
C VAL A 200 9.38 11.75 37.68
N GLY A 201 8.34 11.38 36.90
CA GLY A 201 6.99 11.12 37.39
C GLY A 201 6.57 9.67 37.11
N GLU A 202 5.29 9.38 37.25
CA GLU A 202 4.76 8.06 36.94
C GLU A 202 4.82 7.83 35.40
N ASP A 203 5.68 6.87 35.01
CA ASP A 203 5.90 6.46 33.60
C ASP A 203 6.28 7.62 32.67
N LYS A 204 6.92 8.68 33.16
CA LYS A 204 7.23 9.87 32.37
C LYS A 204 8.33 10.74 32.98
N VAL A 205 8.89 11.60 32.16
CA VAL A 205 9.74 12.74 32.58
C VAL A 205 8.90 14.00 32.60
N VAL A 206 9.06 14.81 33.62
CA VAL A 206 8.32 16.06 33.80
C VAL A 206 9.27 17.25 33.72
N GLY A 207 8.92 18.22 32.88
CA GLY A 207 9.53 19.54 32.81
C GLY A 207 8.70 20.57 33.58
N ASP A 208 9.32 21.38 34.43
CA ASP A 208 8.65 22.36 35.31
C ASP A 208 8.62 23.80 34.74
N GLY A 209 9.14 24.01 33.53
CA GLY A 209 9.26 25.34 32.91
C GLY A 209 10.51 26.13 33.31
N THR A 210 11.30 25.67 34.25
CA THR A 210 12.47 26.43 34.81
C THR A 210 13.82 26.00 34.21
N MET A 211 13.88 24.92 33.42
CA MET A 211 15.12 24.25 32.99
C MET A 211 16.09 25.13 32.20
N GLY A 212 15.65 26.23 31.60
CA GLY A 212 16.51 27.05 30.72
C GLY A 212 17.10 26.26 29.58
N ALA A 213 18.44 26.11 29.60
CA ALA A 213 19.16 25.31 28.59
C ALA A 213 19.55 23.91 29.07
N ASN A 214 19.02 23.48 30.22
CA ASN A 214 19.35 22.16 30.76
C ASN A 214 18.66 21.04 29.97
N VAL A 215 19.31 19.90 29.94
CA VAL A 215 18.87 18.71 29.19
C VAL A 215 18.57 17.56 30.14
N PHE A 216 17.72 16.64 29.70
CA PHE A 216 17.79 15.26 30.13
C PHE A 216 18.24 14.39 28.99
N GLY A 217 18.95 13.31 29.23
CA GLY A 217 19.52 12.53 28.15
C GLY A 217 20.08 11.18 28.56
N GLN A 218 20.42 10.40 27.55
CA GLN A 218 21.00 9.06 27.64
C GLN A 218 22.14 8.89 26.65
N ASN A 219 23.16 8.14 27.02
CA ASN A 219 24.18 7.68 26.08
C ASN A 219 23.66 6.43 25.36
N VAL A 220 23.54 6.46 24.04
CA VAL A 220 23.02 5.41 23.17
C VAL A 220 24.07 4.96 22.15
N GLY A 221 23.92 3.75 21.60
CA GLY A 221 24.91 3.10 20.76
C GLY A 221 24.87 3.46 19.28
N PHE A 222 24.73 4.73 18.91
CA PHE A 222 24.63 5.15 17.51
C PHE A 222 25.83 4.72 16.66
N THR A 223 25.54 4.17 15.47
CA THR A 223 26.56 3.96 14.44
C THR A 223 26.58 5.15 13.49
N GLN A 224 27.74 5.80 13.37
CA GLN A 224 27.92 6.97 12.53
C GLN A 224 27.56 6.67 11.06
N GLY A 225 26.71 7.50 10.45
CA GLY A 225 26.28 7.39 9.06
C GLY A 225 24.98 6.60 8.88
N ASN A 226 24.53 5.86 9.89
CA ASN A 226 23.24 5.15 9.82
C ASN A 226 22.08 6.10 10.13
N THR A 227 20.92 5.79 9.59
CA THR A 227 19.70 6.56 9.83
C THR A 227 18.92 5.95 11.00
N TYR A 228 18.42 6.80 11.88
CA TYR A 228 17.59 6.40 13.02
C TYR A 228 16.26 7.12 13.01
N LYS A 229 15.21 6.38 13.40
CA LYS A 229 13.89 6.91 13.67
C LYS A 229 13.77 7.18 15.18
N PHE A 230 13.46 8.41 15.52
CA PHE A 230 13.13 8.85 16.88
C PHE A 230 11.63 8.97 17.01
N SER A 231 11.08 8.50 18.12
CA SER A 231 9.71 8.82 18.48
C SER A 231 9.59 9.05 19.97
N PHE A 232 8.64 9.88 20.38
CA PHE A 232 8.27 10.14 21.76
C PHE A 232 6.88 10.77 21.82
N THR A 233 6.28 10.73 23.00
CA THR A 233 4.96 11.33 23.27
C THR A 233 5.12 12.52 24.21
N ILE A 234 4.47 13.64 23.92
CA ILE A 234 4.29 14.76 24.86
C ILE A 234 2.87 14.71 25.42
N GLU A 235 2.78 14.75 26.75
CA GLU A 235 1.55 14.82 27.51
C GLU A 235 1.56 16.02 28.45
N ASP A 236 0.39 16.41 28.94
CA ASP A 236 0.23 17.49 29.94
C ASP A 236 0.94 18.81 29.55
N TYR A 237 1.04 19.08 28.24
CA TYR A 237 1.71 20.27 27.74
C TYR A 237 1.00 21.56 28.20
N ILE A 238 1.76 22.45 28.83
CA ILE A 238 1.29 23.76 29.29
C ILE A 238 1.97 24.89 28.52
N SER A 239 3.30 24.84 28.37
CA SER A 239 4.06 25.92 27.72
C SER A 239 5.49 25.52 27.32
N GLY A 240 6.16 26.37 26.54
CA GLY A 240 7.55 26.21 26.14
C GLY A 240 7.72 25.28 24.94
N SER A 241 8.92 24.73 24.76
CA SER A 241 9.21 23.81 23.65
C SER A 241 10.32 22.83 23.99
N ILE A 242 10.31 21.68 23.30
CA ILE A 242 11.34 20.66 23.36
C ILE A 242 12.13 20.67 22.06
N TYR A 243 13.44 20.61 22.20
CA TYR A 243 14.41 20.40 21.12
C TYR A 243 15.14 19.08 21.37
N ILE A 244 15.23 18.23 20.35
CA ILE A 244 16.12 17.09 20.39
C ILE A 244 17.46 17.56 19.80
N ARG A 245 18.53 17.41 20.56
CA ARG A 245 19.86 17.74 20.10
C ARG A 245 20.32 16.66 19.15
N GLU A 246 20.60 17.08 17.93
CA GLU A 246 21.32 16.20 17.00
C GLU A 246 22.71 15.89 17.56
N PRO A 247 23.21 14.66 17.39
CA PRO A 247 24.56 14.29 17.84
C PRO A 247 25.68 15.15 17.27
N PHE A 248 25.42 16.17 16.45
CA PHE A 248 26.47 16.87 15.71
C PHE A 248 26.57 18.35 15.77
N ASN A 249 25.57 19.15 15.69
CA ASN A 249 25.66 20.61 15.74
C ASN A 249 24.31 21.34 15.60
N GLY A 250 23.18 20.65 15.65
CA GLY A 250 21.87 21.23 15.49
C GLY A 250 20.87 20.80 16.54
N TYR A 251 19.69 21.29 16.42
CA TYR A 251 18.51 20.85 17.13
C TYR A 251 17.44 20.58 16.06
N LEU A 252 16.69 19.51 16.21
CA LEU A 252 15.49 19.30 15.42
C LEU A 252 14.51 20.45 15.67
N GLU A 253 13.56 20.63 14.75
CA GLU A 253 12.52 21.65 14.93
C GLU A 253 11.81 21.49 16.28
N PRO A 254 11.53 22.61 16.95
CA PRO A 254 10.97 22.56 18.30
C PRO A 254 9.55 22.02 18.31
N VAL A 255 9.27 21.16 19.27
CA VAL A 255 7.93 20.62 19.53
C VAL A 255 7.30 21.33 20.71
N ASN A 256 6.05 21.74 20.59
CA ASN A 256 5.33 22.60 21.56
C ASN A 256 3.83 22.30 21.66
N SER A 257 3.44 21.02 21.60
CA SER A 257 2.05 20.57 21.77
C SER A 257 2.01 19.15 22.31
N ASN A 258 0.85 18.72 22.83
CA ASN A 258 0.58 17.31 23.09
C ASN A 258 0.55 16.52 21.78
N GLY A 259 0.96 15.24 21.84
CA GLY A 259 0.88 14.28 20.72
C GLY A 259 2.11 13.39 20.61
N ASP A 260 2.05 12.50 19.62
CA ASP A 260 3.14 11.62 19.24
C ASP A 260 3.97 12.30 18.15
N PHE A 261 5.30 12.25 18.30
CA PHE A 261 6.25 12.87 17.38
C PHE A 261 7.25 11.83 16.88
N SER A 262 7.57 11.93 15.61
CA SER A 262 8.53 11.07 14.93
C SER A 262 9.48 11.89 14.05
N PHE A 263 10.78 11.56 14.10
CA PHE A 263 11.83 12.24 13.33
C PHE A 263 12.85 11.23 12.81
N TYR A 264 13.36 11.49 11.63
CA TYR A 264 14.44 10.71 11.02
C TYR A 264 15.72 11.54 10.96
N TYR A 265 16.85 10.95 11.34
CA TYR A 265 18.11 11.65 11.21
C TYR A 265 19.29 10.69 11.01
N VAL A 266 20.36 11.18 10.41
CA VAL A 266 21.58 10.41 10.15
C VAL A 266 22.54 10.63 11.32
N ALA A 267 22.93 9.53 11.98
CA ALA A 267 23.80 9.60 13.14
C ALA A 267 25.22 10.03 12.77
N GLY A 268 25.71 10.85 13.54
CA GLY A 268 27.05 11.27 13.39
C GLY A 268 28.04 10.65 14.45
N ALA A 269 29.09 11.39 15.02
CA ALA A 269 30.12 10.83 15.89
C ALA A 269 29.75 10.85 17.39
N SER A 270 28.67 11.49 17.81
CA SER A 270 28.22 11.53 19.20
C SER A 270 27.26 10.38 19.51
N ASN A 271 27.38 9.79 20.67
CA ASN A 271 26.46 8.77 21.17
C ASN A 271 25.44 9.34 22.19
N GLN A 272 25.36 10.66 22.33
CA GLN A 272 24.52 11.30 23.32
C GLN A 272 23.17 11.69 22.71
N LEU A 273 22.09 11.17 23.26
CA LEU A 273 20.72 11.61 22.99
C LEU A 273 20.32 12.61 24.09
N ASP A 274 20.09 13.85 23.73
CA ASP A 274 19.68 14.91 24.63
C ASP A 274 18.35 15.53 24.24
N PHE A 275 17.46 15.67 25.22
CA PHE A 275 16.25 16.49 25.14
C PHE A 275 16.48 17.81 25.86
N ARG A 276 16.42 18.91 25.15
CA ARG A 276 16.58 20.26 25.69
C ARG A 276 15.24 20.96 25.79
N GLY A 277 14.87 21.35 27.00
CA GLY A 277 13.70 22.22 27.16
C GLY A 277 14.06 23.71 26.99
N ASN A 278 13.11 24.44 26.42
CA ASN A 278 13.13 25.91 26.48
C ASN A 278 11.86 26.37 27.18
N SER A 279 11.97 26.53 28.50
CA SER A 279 10.85 26.80 29.40
C SER A 279 9.69 25.79 29.22
N PHE A 280 10.03 24.53 28.92
CA PHE A 280 9.05 23.49 28.69
C PHE A 280 8.36 23.10 29.99
N ASN A 281 7.03 23.20 30.01
CA ASN A 281 6.18 22.74 31.10
C ASN A 281 5.20 21.69 30.51
N GLY A 282 5.40 20.45 30.92
CA GLY A 282 4.69 19.29 30.39
C GLY A 282 5.41 17.98 30.70
N SER A 283 5.00 16.89 30.09
CA SER A 283 5.56 15.55 30.29
C SER A 283 6.01 14.91 28.98
N ILE A 284 7.03 14.03 29.07
CA ILE A 284 7.54 13.24 27.93
C ILE A 284 7.59 11.78 28.33
N THR A 285 7.12 10.89 27.46
CA THR A 285 7.15 9.45 27.64
C THR A 285 7.33 8.72 26.30
N ASN A 286 7.39 7.39 26.33
CA ASN A 286 7.45 6.52 25.14
C ASN A 286 8.61 6.87 24.19
N ILE A 287 9.77 7.22 24.73
CA ILE A 287 10.95 7.53 23.91
C ILE A 287 11.46 6.25 23.27
N SER A 288 11.53 6.25 21.94
CA SER A 288 12.05 5.15 21.13
C SER A 288 13.05 5.65 20.10
N VAL A 289 14.13 4.91 19.92
CA VAL A 289 15.16 5.16 18.91
C VAL A 289 15.55 3.85 18.28
N LYS A 290 15.34 3.72 16.97
CA LYS A 290 15.67 2.50 16.22
C LYS A 290 16.38 2.84 14.92
N GLU A 291 17.36 2.04 14.54
CA GLU A 291 17.96 2.15 13.21
C GLU A 291 16.94 1.80 12.13
N VAL A 292 16.94 2.55 11.03
CA VAL A 292 16.07 2.34 9.87
C VAL A 292 16.85 2.53 8.57
N GLY A 293 16.29 2.05 7.46
CA GLY A 293 16.92 2.16 6.15
C GLY A 293 18.13 1.23 5.98
N GLN A 294 18.18 0.14 6.74
CA GLN A 294 19.24 -0.88 6.62
C GLN A 294 19.32 -1.37 5.18
N ASN A 295 20.52 -1.78 4.77
CA ASN A 295 20.88 -2.19 3.41
C ASN A 295 20.93 -1.06 2.37
N TRP A 296 20.51 0.16 2.70
CA TRP A 296 20.57 1.31 1.81
C TRP A 296 21.61 2.35 2.27
N SER A 297 22.32 2.92 1.31
CA SER A 297 23.16 4.10 1.53
C SER A 297 22.41 5.36 1.07
N PHE A 298 22.42 6.40 1.89
CA PHE A 298 21.79 7.67 1.62
C PHE A 298 22.86 8.75 1.43
N THR A 299 22.79 9.52 0.34
CA THR A 299 23.59 10.74 0.21
C THR A 299 22.92 11.89 0.97
N SER A 300 23.62 12.98 1.23
CA SER A 300 23.12 14.11 2.02
C SER A 300 21.87 14.84 1.47
N GLY A 301 21.48 14.56 0.23
CA GLY A 301 20.21 15.03 -0.36
C GLY A 301 19.12 13.98 -0.35
N ALA A 302 19.30 12.86 0.35
CA ALA A 302 18.30 11.82 0.51
C ALA A 302 18.05 11.55 2.00
N THR A 303 16.80 11.49 2.42
CA THR A 303 16.38 11.26 3.81
C THR A 303 15.23 10.27 3.85
N LEU A 304 15.12 9.52 4.95
CA LEU A 304 13.91 8.74 5.21
C LEU A 304 12.81 9.61 5.81
N THR A 305 11.57 9.23 5.52
CA THR A 305 10.33 9.78 6.06
C THR A 305 9.36 8.64 6.37
N ASP A 306 8.21 8.93 6.99
CA ASP A 306 7.18 7.91 7.26
C ASP A 306 6.55 7.31 5.97
N ILE A 307 6.75 7.94 4.81
CA ILE A 307 6.18 7.52 3.53
C ILE A 307 7.23 7.06 2.50
N GLY A 308 8.49 6.87 2.93
CA GLY A 308 9.58 6.39 2.06
C GLY A 308 10.84 7.25 2.07
N ALA A 309 11.72 7.00 1.11
CA ALA A 309 12.96 7.77 0.91
C ALA A 309 12.70 9.04 0.08
N LYS A 310 12.86 10.18 0.70
CA LYS A 310 12.73 11.51 0.07
C LYS A 310 14.06 11.92 -0.55
N ILE A 311 14.07 12.22 -1.85
CA ILE A 311 15.24 12.60 -2.63
C ILE A 311 15.10 14.05 -3.09
N THR A 312 16.01 14.90 -2.61
CA THR A 312 16.00 16.35 -2.86
C THR A 312 17.23 16.83 -3.64
N HIS A 313 17.23 18.10 -4.04
CA HIS A 313 18.37 18.71 -4.75
C HIS A 313 19.43 19.32 -3.81
N THR A 314 19.10 19.55 -2.55
CA THR A 314 19.98 20.19 -1.56
C THR A 314 20.27 19.26 -0.37
N PRO A 315 21.43 19.41 0.31
CA PRO A 315 22.55 20.29 -0.02
C PRO A 315 23.45 19.77 -1.14
N THR A 316 23.34 18.49 -1.49
CA THR A 316 24.11 17.84 -2.56
C THR A 316 23.22 16.93 -3.39
N ALA A 317 23.81 16.18 -4.34
CA ALA A 317 23.05 15.23 -5.17
C ALA A 317 22.38 14.16 -4.33
N GLY A 318 21.06 14.26 -4.14
CA GLY A 318 20.25 13.25 -3.44
C GLY A 318 20.24 11.94 -4.22
N SER A 319 20.59 10.85 -3.56
CA SER A 319 20.44 9.49 -4.07
C SER A 319 20.39 8.46 -2.95
N ILE A 320 19.76 7.33 -3.25
CA ILE A 320 19.81 6.11 -2.44
C ILE A 320 20.45 5.00 -3.26
N ALA A 321 21.17 4.07 -2.63
CA ALA A 321 21.83 2.99 -3.32
C ALA A 321 21.90 1.71 -2.49
N GLN A 322 21.78 0.57 -3.18
CA GLN A 322 22.07 -0.75 -2.63
C GLN A 322 23.15 -1.43 -3.50
N LEU A 323 24.25 -1.85 -2.85
CA LEU A 323 25.45 -2.32 -3.55
C LEU A 323 25.31 -3.77 -4.01
N SER A 324 25.92 -4.09 -5.15
CA SER A 324 26.12 -5.46 -5.63
C SER A 324 24.83 -6.29 -5.84
N VAL A 325 23.75 -5.64 -6.21
CA VAL A 325 22.45 -6.30 -6.49
C VAL A 325 22.27 -6.62 -7.97
N LEU A 326 23.06 -6.02 -8.88
CA LEU A 326 22.91 -6.18 -10.32
C LEU A 326 24.11 -6.87 -10.95
N THR A 327 23.89 -7.50 -12.10
CA THR A 327 24.93 -8.03 -12.99
C THR A 327 24.84 -7.31 -14.33
N ILE A 328 25.94 -6.71 -14.78
CA ILE A 328 26.00 -5.95 -16.04
C ILE A 328 25.58 -6.82 -17.23
N GLY A 329 24.77 -6.27 -18.11
CA GLY A 329 24.25 -6.92 -19.31
C GLY A 329 23.05 -7.84 -19.10
N LYS A 330 22.59 -8.00 -17.86
CA LYS A 330 21.35 -8.73 -17.54
C LYS A 330 20.14 -7.83 -17.61
N GLN A 331 18.99 -8.43 -17.90
CA GLN A 331 17.68 -7.75 -17.95
C GLN A 331 16.99 -7.84 -16.60
N TYR A 332 16.37 -6.73 -16.18
CA TYR A 332 15.70 -6.61 -14.90
C TYR A 332 14.33 -5.95 -15.02
N LYS A 333 13.44 -6.32 -14.10
CA LYS A 333 12.21 -5.62 -13.80
C LYS A 333 12.38 -4.84 -12.50
N LEU A 334 12.33 -3.51 -12.57
CA LEU A 334 12.26 -2.60 -11.42
C LEU A 334 10.80 -2.23 -11.17
N THR A 335 10.30 -2.47 -9.96
CA THR A 335 9.00 -1.97 -9.51
C THR A 335 9.23 -1.03 -8.32
N TYR A 336 8.51 0.08 -8.25
CA TYR A 336 8.64 1.08 -7.19
C TYR A 336 7.36 1.88 -7.07
N GLU A 337 7.17 2.53 -5.93
CA GLU A 337 6.05 3.42 -5.68
C GLU A 337 6.53 4.84 -5.39
N ILE A 338 5.92 5.81 -6.05
CA ILE A 338 6.08 7.24 -5.76
C ILE A 338 4.93 7.65 -4.84
N THR A 339 5.27 8.03 -3.61
CA THR A 339 4.29 8.47 -2.60
C THR A 339 4.08 9.97 -2.62
N GLU A 340 5.10 10.74 -3.02
CA GLU A 340 5.03 12.19 -3.17
C GLU A 340 5.92 12.65 -4.31
N SER A 341 5.44 13.63 -5.11
CA SER A 341 6.18 14.24 -6.19
C SER A 341 5.83 15.73 -6.27
N ILE A 342 6.68 16.59 -5.71
CA ILE A 342 6.48 18.04 -5.67
C ILE A 342 7.17 18.71 -6.85
N SER A 343 8.42 18.32 -7.13
CA SER A 343 9.21 18.89 -8.22
C SER A 343 10.34 17.97 -8.68
N GLY A 344 10.85 18.19 -9.88
CA GLY A 344 11.96 17.45 -10.47
C GLY A 344 11.57 16.01 -10.88
N GLY A 345 12.49 15.06 -10.73
CA GLY A 345 12.28 13.66 -11.10
C GLY A 345 13.40 12.76 -10.61
N LEU A 346 13.21 11.46 -10.80
CA LEU A 346 14.17 10.43 -10.44
C LEU A 346 14.75 9.73 -11.68
N LYS A 347 15.92 9.15 -11.50
CA LYS A 347 16.57 8.29 -12.48
C LYS A 347 17.22 7.09 -11.79
N PHE A 348 17.18 5.96 -12.48
CA PHE A 348 17.89 4.73 -12.08
C PHE A 348 19.25 4.71 -12.79
N ASN A 349 20.32 5.07 -12.06
CA ASN A 349 21.63 5.34 -12.66
C ASN A 349 22.35 4.12 -13.22
N SER A 350 21.88 2.91 -12.95
CA SER A 350 22.52 1.66 -13.41
C SER A 350 21.73 0.97 -14.53
N ALA A 351 21.01 1.75 -15.31
CA ALA A 351 20.27 1.32 -16.50
C ALA A 351 20.74 2.10 -17.72
N VAL A 352 20.80 1.45 -18.87
CA VAL A 352 21.15 2.07 -20.18
C VAL A 352 20.20 3.25 -20.46
N ASP A 353 18.90 3.09 -20.20
CA ASP A 353 17.95 4.22 -20.07
C ASP A 353 17.67 4.46 -18.59
N ALA A 354 18.20 5.57 -18.07
CA ALA A 354 18.09 5.91 -16.66
C ALA A 354 16.75 6.56 -16.26
N SER A 355 15.85 6.90 -17.20
CA SER A 355 14.60 7.63 -16.90
C SER A 355 13.65 6.86 -15.99
N MET A 356 13.00 7.53 -15.04
CA MET A 356 11.96 6.97 -14.17
C MET A 356 10.69 7.83 -14.24
N VAL A 357 9.53 7.19 -14.19
CA VAL A 357 8.26 7.88 -14.01
C VAL A 357 8.15 8.33 -12.56
N THR A 358 7.74 9.57 -12.31
CA THR A 358 7.64 10.15 -10.96
C THR A 358 6.26 10.72 -10.65
N THR A 359 5.22 10.36 -11.37
CA THR A 359 3.84 10.58 -10.92
C THR A 359 3.54 9.69 -9.71
N VAL A 360 2.70 10.17 -8.80
CA VAL A 360 2.30 9.38 -7.61
C VAL A 360 1.62 8.07 -8.04
N GLY A 361 2.04 6.96 -7.44
CA GLY A 361 1.54 5.61 -7.71
C GLY A 361 2.65 4.58 -7.93
N VAL A 362 2.25 3.35 -8.27
CA VAL A 362 3.15 2.22 -8.52
C VAL A 362 3.58 2.20 -9.98
N HIS A 363 4.88 2.06 -10.21
CA HIS A 363 5.47 2.04 -11.54
C HIS A 363 6.35 0.82 -11.75
N THR A 364 6.45 0.38 -12.99
CA THR A 364 7.37 -0.69 -13.42
C THR A 364 8.23 -0.19 -14.57
N LYS A 365 9.51 -0.54 -14.52
CA LYS A 365 10.48 -0.29 -15.60
C LYS A 365 11.26 -1.57 -15.90
N TYR A 366 11.38 -1.89 -17.16
CA TYR A 366 12.29 -2.94 -17.66
C TYR A 366 13.59 -2.29 -18.12
N PHE A 367 14.74 -2.87 -17.77
CA PHE A 367 16.03 -2.28 -18.12
C PHE A 367 17.14 -3.33 -18.22
N GLU A 368 18.14 -3.02 -19.03
CA GLU A 368 19.42 -3.72 -19.02
C GLU A 368 20.38 -3.00 -18.08
N ALA A 369 21.03 -3.76 -17.19
CA ALA A 369 21.97 -3.18 -16.24
C ALA A 369 23.31 -2.82 -16.91
N ASP A 370 23.75 -1.59 -16.71
CA ASP A 370 25.10 -1.09 -17.09
C ASP A 370 26.03 -0.94 -15.89
N GLY A 371 25.55 -1.22 -14.68
CA GLY A 371 26.29 -1.19 -13.42
C GLY A 371 25.89 -2.33 -12.49
N THR A 372 26.60 -2.47 -11.36
CA THR A 372 26.36 -3.53 -10.36
C THR A 372 25.55 -3.06 -9.15
N THR A 373 25.31 -1.77 -9.02
CA THR A 373 24.69 -1.13 -7.86
C THR A 373 23.31 -0.60 -8.25
N ALA A 374 22.27 -0.90 -7.50
CA ALA A 374 20.98 -0.26 -7.70
C ALA A 374 21.04 1.17 -7.12
N VAL A 375 21.10 2.18 -7.99
CA VAL A 375 21.20 3.60 -7.60
C VAL A 375 20.02 4.39 -8.13
N ILE A 376 19.22 4.95 -7.22
CA ILE A 376 18.15 5.89 -7.56
C ILE A 376 18.57 7.29 -7.15
N GLY A 377 18.63 8.19 -8.08
CA GLY A 377 19.06 9.56 -7.87
C GLY A 377 18.16 10.60 -8.53
N ARG A 378 18.33 11.85 -8.15
CA ARG A 378 17.62 12.99 -8.74
C ARG A 378 17.98 13.24 -10.20
N THR A 379 17.04 13.78 -10.97
CA THR A 379 17.31 14.25 -12.35
C THR A 379 17.73 15.73 -12.40
N SER A 380 17.19 16.57 -11.51
CA SER A 380 17.46 18.02 -11.49
C SER A 380 18.43 18.40 -10.37
N SER A 381 19.34 19.33 -10.63
CA SER A 381 20.27 19.87 -9.64
C SER A 381 19.75 21.13 -8.91
N THR A 382 18.65 21.70 -9.35
CA THR A 382 18.13 22.97 -8.85
C THR A 382 16.73 22.86 -8.27
N ASP A 383 16.00 21.79 -8.61
CA ASP A 383 14.61 21.64 -8.19
C ASP A 383 14.28 20.13 -8.22
N ASN A 384 14.32 19.47 -7.08
CA ASN A 384 13.96 18.07 -6.94
C ASN A 384 13.43 17.79 -5.54
N ASP A 385 12.22 17.26 -5.46
CA ASP A 385 11.56 16.82 -4.25
C ASP A 385 10.58 15.69 -4.59
N VAL A 386 11.06 14.44 -4.45
CA VAL A 386 10.31 13.21 -4.78
C VAL A 386 10.55 12.17 -3.70
N THR A 387 9.50 11.51 -3.26
CA THR A 387 9.54 10.43 -2.26
C THR A 387 9.18 9.09 -2.91
N ILE A 388 10.02 8.08 -2.67
CA ILE A 388 9.93 6.74 -3.26
C ILE A 388 9.96 5.65 -2.18
N THR A 389 9.20 4.57 -2.39
CA THR A 389 9.15 3.38 -1.53
C THR A 389 8.86 2.12 -2.35
N ASN A 390 8.70 0.97 -1.69
CA ASN A 390 8.31 -0.30 -2.30
C ASN A 390 9.18 -0.70 -3.51
N ILE A 391 10.50 -0.51 -3.38
CA ILE A 391 11.46 -0.77 -4.43
C ILE A 391 11.73 -2.26 -4.52
N SER A 392 11.56 -2.84 -5.71
CA SER A 392 11.86 -4.24 -6.02
C SER A 392 12.61 -4.33 -7.34
N VAL A 393 13.70 -5.09 -7.37
CA VAL A 393 14.48 -5.37 -8.56
C VAL A 393 14.58 -6.88 -8.72
N ILE A 394 14.11 -7.39 -9.85
CA ILE A 394 14.01 -8.82 -10.13
C ILE A 394 14.70 -9.09 -11.46
N GLU A 395 15.60 -10.07 -11.53
CA GLU A 395 16.24 -10.47 -12.77
C GLU A 395 15.26 -11.24 -13.65
N ILE A 396 15.21 -10.92 -14.93
CA ILE A 396 14.49 -11.68 -15.95
C ILE A 396 15.46 -12.73 -16.48
N THR A 397 15.24 -13.98 -16.09
CA THR A 397 16.15 -15.08 -16.42
C THR A 397 15.86 -15.70 -17.80
N ASP A 398 14.62 -15.68 -18.25
CA ASP A 398 14.19 -16.01 -19.62
C ASP A 398 12.87 -15.30 -19.95
N ASP A 399 12.77 -14.76 -21.16
CA ASP A 399 11.56 -14.17 -21.74
C ASP A 399 11.34 -14.56 -23.20
N THR A 400 12.23 -15.38 -23.77
CA THR A 400 12.32 -15.59 -25.22
C THR A 400 11.65 -16.86 -25.70
N ASN A 401 11.75 -17.96 -24.97
CA ASN A 401 11.31 -19.28 -25.40
C ASN A 401 10.22 -19.87 -24.50
N LEU A 402 9.29 -19.04 -24.06
CA LEU A 402 8.21 -19.42 -23.18
C LEU A 402 6.88 -19.52 -23.95
N PRO A 403 6.21 -20.68 -23.94
CA PRO A 403 4.90 -20.82 -24.54
C PRO A 403 3.86 -20.02 -23.74
N ARG A 404 2.76 -19.64 -24.40
CA ARG A 404 1.75 -18.76 -23.84
C ARG A 404 0.42 -19.46 -23.69
N ILE A 405 -0.16 -19.35 -22.49
CA ILE A 405 -1.58 -19.64 -22.27
C ILE A 405 -2.31 -18.31 -22.26
N ASN A 406 -3.25 -18.14 -23.18
CA ASN A 406 -4.03 -16.93 -23.34
C ASN A 406 -5.44 -17.12 -22.82
N TYR A 407 -5.93 -16.14 -22.08
CA TYR A 407 -7.27 -16.11 -21.49
C TYR A 407 -8.17 -15.08 -22.18
N GLU A 408 -7.72 -14.45 -23.25
CA GLU A 408 -8.47 -13.48 -24.02
C GLU A 408 -9.72 -14.14 -24.67
N GLY A 409 -10.86 -13.48 -24.54
CA GLY A 409 -12.13 -13.96 -25.06
C GLY A 409 -13.00 -14.74 -24.07
N PHE A 410 -12.64 -14.70 -22.79
CA PHE A 410 -13.43 -15.28 -21.70
C PHE A 410 -14.37 -14.24 -21.06
N SER A 411 -15.35 -14.73 -20.29
CA SER A 411 -16.22 -13.87 -19.50
C SER A 411 -15.50 -13.34 -18.25
N TYR A 412 -15.89 -12.15 -17.82
CA TYR A 412 -15.42 -11.56 -16.58
C TYR A 412 -16.44 -11.79 -15.49
N GLN A 413 -15.96 -12.17 -14.31
CA GLN A 413 -16.76 -12.23 -13.09
C GLN A 413 -16.03 -11.57 -11.94
N ASP A 414 -16.77 -11.19 -10.90
CA ASP A 414 -16.16 -10.63 -9.69
C ASP A 414 -15.39 -11.72 -8.95
N ALA A 415 -14.12 -11.46 -8.70
CA ALA A 415 -13.31 -12.26 -7.78
C ALA A 415 -13.69 -11.87 -6.35
N LEU A 416 -14.24 -12.82 -5.60
CA LEU A 416 -14.74 -12.59 -4.25
C LEU A 416 -13.96 -13.46 -3.24
N GLY A 417 -13.69 -12.89 -2.08
CA GLY A 417 -13.17 -13.59 -0.92
C GLY A 417 -14.20 -14.54 -0.28
N SER A 418 -13.88 -15.05 0.90
CA SER A 418 -14.80 -15.83 1.72
C SER A 418 -16.02 -15.02 2.13
N GLU A 419 -17.10 -15.71 2.54
CA GLU A 419 -18.24 -15.09 3.17
C GLU A 419 -17.85 -14.59 4.56
N GLU A 420 -18.09 -13.31 4.85
CA GLU A 420 -17.83 -12.70 6.15
C GLU A 420 -19.04 -12.77 7.08
N VAL A 421 -20.25 -12.75 6.52
CA VAL A 421 -21.50 -12.83 7.27
C VAL A 421 -21.77 -14.30 7.65
N VAL A 422 -22.07 -14.53 8.91
CA VAL A 422 -22.55 -15.82 9.39
C VAL A 422 -24.08 -15.84 9.41
N ASN A 423 -24.70 -16.96 9.00
CA ASN A 423 -26.15 -17.09 9.00
C ASN A 423 -26.88 -15.99 8.21
N GLY A 424 -26.38 -15.63 7.02
CA GLY A 424 -27.00 -14.60 6.16
C GLY A 424 -28.32 -15.02 5.50
N GLY A 425 -28.62 -16.31 5.49
CA GLY A 425 -29.93 -16.88 5.09
C GLY A 425 -30.93 -17.00 6.22
N PHE A 426 -30.58 -16.60 7.45
CA PHE A 426 -31.44 -16.61 8.63
C PHE A 426 -32.07 -17.97 8.95
N ASP A 427 -31.36 -19.05 8.63
CA ASP A 427 -31.82 -20.42 8.90
C ASP A 427 -31.94 -20.73 10.39
N THR A 428 -31.19 -20.02 11.23
CA THR A 428 -31.17 -20.11 12.68
C THR A 428 -31.40 -18.75 13.32
N ASP A 429 -31.93 -18.75 14.56
CA ASP A 429 -32.08 -17.54 15.38
C ASP A 429 -30.79 -17.27 16.17
N SER A 430 -29.68 -17.11 15.45
CA SER A 430 -28.34 -16.92 16.02
C SER A 430 -27.49 -15.98 15.16
N ASP A 431 -26.35 -15.57 15.71
CA ASP A 431 -25.27 -14.83 15.05
C ASP A 431 -25.58 -13.38 14.67
N TRP A 432 -26.80 -12.89 14.97
CA TRP A 432 -27.21 -11.51 14.73
C TRP A 432 -27.67 -10.81 16.00
N ASP A 433 -27.20 -9.60 16.20
CA ASP A 433 -27.73 -8.69 17.21
C ASP A 433 -28.96 -7.97 16.67
N LEU A 434 -30.11 -8.22 17.33
CA LEU A 434 -31.41 -7.75 16.90
C LEU A 434 -31.83 -6.50 17.68
N GLY A 435 -31.97 -5.38 16.99
CA GLY A 435 -32.56 -4.15 17.53
C GLY A 435 -34.06 -4.31 17.78
N THR A 436 -34.65 -3.36 18.51
CA THR A 436 -36.09 -3.39 18.86
C THR A 436 -36.98 -3.47 17.62
N GLY A 437 -37.87 -4.47 17.57
CA GLY A 437 -38.77 -4.70 16.45
C GLY A 437 -38.22 -5.56 15.34
N TRP A 438 -36.98 -6.09 15.52
CA TRP A 438 -36.44 -7.12 14.66
C TRP A 438 -36.59 -8.50 15.28
N SER A 439 -36.82 -9.51 14.45
CA SER A 439 -36.86 -10.93 14.80
C SER A 439 -36.42 -11.79 13.62
N ILE A 440 -35.89 -12.98 13.87
CA ILE A 440 -35.61 -13.98 12.83
C ILE A 440 -36.73 -14.99 12.87
N SER A 441 -37.41 -15.21 11.76
CA SER A 441 -38.53 -16.16 11.68
C SER A 441 -38.83 -16.57 10.24
N GLY A 442 -39.01 -17.87 10.03
CA GLY A 442 -39.36 -18.40 8.70
C GLY A 442 -38.19 -18.34 7.67
N GLY A 443 -36.96 -18.25 8.12
CA GLY A 443 -35.78 -18.09 7.24
C GLY A 443 -35.62 -16.65 6.75
N GLU A 444 -36.11 -15.67 7.46
CA GLU A 444 -35.96 -14.25 7.12
C GLU A 444 -35.73 -13.40 8.39
N ALA A 445 -35.02 -12.30 8.25
CA ALA A 445 -34.97 -11.27 9.29
C ALA A 445 -36.12 -10.30 9.08
N VAL A 446 -37.04 -10.28 10.04
CA VAL A 446 -38.32 -9.54 9.98
C VAL A 446 -38.28 -8.31 10.88
N ALA A 447 -38.51 -7.14 10.31
CA ALA A 447 -38.78 -5.90 11.03
C ALA A 447 -40.30 -5.69 11.11
N LEU A 448 -40.89 -5.63 12.31
CA LEU A 448 -42.31 -5.41 12.52
C LEU A 448 -42.56 -4.12 13.30
N ASN A 449 -43.09 -3.11 12.64
CA ASN A 449 -43.30 -1.77 13.22
C ASN A 449 -42.02 -1.23 13.91
N SER A 450 -40.86 -1.62 13.39
CA SER A 450 -39.57 -1.24 13.95
C SER A 450 -39.32 0.25 13.75
N ALA A 451 -38.97 0.96 14.82
CA ALA A 451 -38.70 2.39 14.78
C ALA A 451 -37.48 2.71 13.91
N SER A 452 -37.39 3.95 13.43
CA SER A 452 -36.23 4.38 12.63
C SER A 452 -34.91 4.20 13.39
N GLY A 453 -33.91 3.64 12.71
CA GLY A 453 -32.57 3.48 13.26
C GLY A 453 -32.33 2.19 14.03
N GLN A 454 -33.31 1.32 14.19
CA GLN A 454 -33.12 0.00 14.78
C GLN A 454 -32.29 -0.88 13.83
N ARG A 455 -31.34 -1.64 14.37
CA ARG A 455 -30.31 -2.34 13.61
C ARG A 455 -30.44 -3.85 13.71
N LEU A 456 -30.00 -4.50 12.66
CA LEU A 456 -29.67 -5.92 12.57
C LEU A 456 -28.16 -5.96 12.30
N THR A 457 -27.34 -6.45 13.26
CA THR A 457 -25.90 -6.19 13.27
C THR A 457 -25.09 -7.48 13.41
N GLN A 458 -23.92 -7.51 12.75
CA GLN A 458 -22.79 -8.36 13.10
C GLN A 458 -21.55 -7.47 13.28
N ASP A 459 -20.95 -7.54 14.45
CA ASP A 459 -19.83 -6.69 14.83
C ASP A 459 -18.49 -7.40 14.53
N ASN A 460 -17.45 -6.62 14.20
CA ASN A 460 -16.08 -7.08 14.00
C ASN A 460 -15.90 -8.16 12.91
N ILE A 461 -16.72 -8.15 11.85
CA ILE A 461 -16.62 -9.12 10.75
C ILE A 461 -15.84 -8.60 9.55
N LEU A 462 -15.51 -7.31 9.51
CA LEU A 462 -14.84 -6.68 8.38
C LEU A 462 -13.40 -6.28 8.72
N GLN A 463 -12.57 -6.15 7.70
CA GLN A 463 -11.22 -5.60 7.81
C GLN A 463 -11.21 -4.17 7.25
N VAL A 464 -10.60 -3.28 8.01
CA VAL A 464 -10.49 -1.87 7.65
C VAL A 464 -9.66 -1.68 6.38
N GLY A 465 -10.09 -0.78 5.48
CA GLY A 465 -9.40 -0.47 4.24
C GLY A 465 -9.63 -1.44 3.08
N LYS A 466 -10.39 -2.51 3.29
CA LYS A 466 -10.76 -3.48 2.25
C LYS A 466 -11.99 -3.02 1.47
N ILE A 467 -12.14 -3.54 0.26
CA ILE A 467 -13.35 -3.35 -0.55
C ILE A 467 -14.25 -4.57 -0.35
N TYR A 468 -15.52 -4.34 -0.10
CA TYR A 468 -16.51 -5.41 0.06
C TYR A 468 -17.64 -5.27 -0.94
N LYS A 469 -18.15 -6.42 -1.41
CA LYS A 469 -19.40 -6.55 -2.17
C LYS A 469 -20.46 -7.07 -1.23
N LEU A 470 -21.50 -6.25 -1.02
CA LEU A 470 -22.73 -6.62 -0.29
C LEU A 470 -23.79 -7.05 -1.30
N THR A 471 -24.48 -8.14 -1.01
CA THR A 471 -25.72 -8.53 -1.68
C THR A 471 -26.74 -8.92 -0.62
N TYR A 472 -27.98 -8.49 -0.76
CA TYR A 472 -29.10 -8.92 0.09
C TYR A 472 -30.43 -8.80 -0.64
N GLU A 473 -31.42 -9.54 -0.21
CA GLU A 473 -32.76 -9.53 -0.77
C GLU A 473 -33.77 -8.89 0.19
N VAL A 474 -34.53 -7.92 -0.28
CA VAL A 474 -35.74 -7.43 0.43
C VAL A 474 -36.89 -8.27 -0.05
N LYS A 475 -37.39 -9.16 0.80
CA LYS A 475 -38.48 -10.11 0.52
C LYS A 475 -39.85 -9.47 0.61
N SER A 476 -40.01 -8.60 1.61
CA SER A 476 -41.29 -7.87 1.82
C SER A 476 -41.01 -6.48 2.38
N ILE A 477 -41.88 -5.53 2.04
CA ILE A 477 -41.88 -4.20 2.63
C ILE A 477 -43.27 -3.57 2.48
N SER A 478 -43.88 -3.21 3.57
CA SER A 478 -45.21 -2.56 3.59
C SER A 478 -45.16 -1.11 4.12
N SER A 479 -44.13 -0.75 4.86
CA SER A 479 -43.85 0.62 5.29
C SER A 479 -42.38 0.84 5.61
N GLY A 480 -41.93 2.10 5.56
CA GLY A 480 -40.56 2.48 5.89
C GLY A 480 -39.53 2.05 4.83
N GLY A 481 -38.38 1.58 5.27
CA GLY A 481 -37.26 1.14 4.38
C GLY A 481 -36.10 0.56 5.14
N PHE A 482 -35.12 0.09 4.39
CA PHE A 482 -33.86 -0.46 4.90
C PHE A 482 -32.66 0.34 4.37
N LYS A 483 -31.62 0.39 5.16
CA LYS A 483 -30.33 0.96 4.76
C LYS A 483 -29.20 0.16 5.37
N ALA A 484 -28.36 -0.41 4.52
CA ALA A 484 -27.18 -1.13 4.95
C ALA A 484 -25.98 -0.20 5.22
N PHE A 485 -25.11 -0.64 6.11
CA PHE A 485 -23.86 0.01 6.48
C PHE A 485 -22.76 -1.03 6.53
N VAL A 486 -21.68 -0.77 5.84
CA VAL A 486 -20.50 -1.63 5.80
C VAL A 486 -19.31 -0.81 6.29
N GLY A 487 -18.72 -1.20 7.42
CA GLY A 487 -17.63 -0.46 8.04
C GLY A 487 -18.00 1.01 8.37
N GLY A 488 -19.30 1.28 8.69
CA GLY A 488 -19.80 2.63 8.93
C GLY A 488 -20.15 3.44 7.68
N VAL A 489 -19.84 2.97 6.47
CA VAL A 489 -20.28 3.60 5.20
C VAL A 489 -21.73 3.30 4.96
N ALA A 490 -22.53 4.36 4.80
CA ALA A 490 -23.95 4.27 4.52
C ALA A 490 -24.20 4.01 3.03
N LEU A 491 -24.93 2.95 2.72
CA LEU A 491 -25.30 2.58 1.36
C LEU A 491 -26.63 3.19 0.93
N GLN A 492 -27.16 2.77 -0.21
CA GLN A 492 -28.42 3.27 -0.73
C GLN A 492 -29.58 2.98 0.24
N SER A 493 -30.55 3.89 0.30
CA SER A 493 -31.81 3.67 1.04
C SER A 493 -32.79 2.90 0.17
N ILE A 494 -33.30 1.79 0.68
CA ILE A 494 -34.16 0.85 -0.06
C ILE A 494 -35.60 0.88 0.51
N SER A 495 -36.57 1.03 -0.37
CA SER A 495 -38.00 1.00 -0.04
C SER A 495 -38.82 0.08 -0.94
N ASN A 496 -38.18 -0.77 -1.74
CA ASN A 496 -38.84 -1.70 -2.66
C ASN A 496 -38.34 -3.13 -2.44
N ILE A 497 -39.12 -4.11 -2.85
CA ILE A 497 -38.76 -5.52 -2.91
C ILE A 497 -37.74 -5.72 -4.03
N GLY A 498 -36.73 -6.59 -3.81
CA GLY A 498 -35.73 -6.94 -4.81
C GLY A 498 -34.40 -7.37 -4.23
N VAL A 499 -33.49 -7.79 -5.09
CA VAL A 499 -32.10 -8.10 -4.76
C VAL A 499 -31.25 -6.85 -5.01
N TYR A 500 -30.47 -6.48 -4.00
CA TYR A 500 -29.61 -5.29 -4.03
C TYR A 500 -28.17 -5.70 -3.89
N THR A 501 -27.31 -5.13 -4.74
CA THR A 501 -25.88 -5.39 -4.74
C THR A 501 -25.14 -4.07 -4.80
N GLU A 502 -24.19 -3.86 -3.89
CA GLU A 502 -23.36 -2.66 -3.83
C GLU A 502 -21.91 -3.04 -3.47
N THR A 503 -20.94 -2.27 -3.98
CA THR A 503 -19.52 -2.44 -3.66
C THR A 503 -19.01 -1.17 -3.00
N MET A 504 -18.25 -1.30 -1.89
CA MET A 504 -17.73 -0.16 -1.14
C MET A 504 -16.41 -0.47 -0.45
N THR A 505 -15.65 0.59 -0.15
CA THR A 505 -14.42 0.51 0.65
C THR A 505 -14.72 0.84 2.10
N THR A 506 -14.30 -0.01 3.04
CA THR A 506 -14.43 0.28 4.48
C THR A 506 -13.50 1.42 4.89
N PRO A 507 -13.97 2.37 5.69
CA PRO A 507 -13.13 3.43 6.22
C PRO A 507 -12.16 2.91 7.30
N THR A 508 -11.24 3.74 7.75
CA THR A 508 -10.10 3.39 8.60
C THR A 508 -10.43 3.07 10.08
N ILE A 509 -11.69 3.07 10.51
CA ILE A 509 -12.03 3.01 11.95
C ILE A 509 -13.22 2.13 12.33
N ASN A 510 -13.81 1.36 11.41
CA ASN A 510 -15.02 0.57 11.74
C ASN A 510 -15.05 -0.74 10.93
N ASP A 511 -15.23 -1.86 11.62
CA ASP A 511 -15.27 -3.22 11.11
C ASP A 511 -16.65 -3.91 11.25
N ASP A 512 -17.71 -3.14 11.57
CA ASP A 512 -19.07 -3.65 11.74
C ASP A 512 -19.86 -3.68 10.43
N PHE A 513 -20.76 -4.64 10.33
CA PHE A 513 -21.81 -4.68 9.32
C PHE A 513 -23.17 -4.60 9.98
N PHE A 514 -24.06 -3.73 9.49
CA PHE A 514 -25.45 -3.71 9.94
C PHE A 514 -26.41 -3.19 8.88
N ILE A 515 -27.66 -3.65 8.99
CA ILE A 515 -28.80 -3.10 8.24
C ILE A 515 -29.74 -2.41 9.24
N ARG A 516 -30.12 -1.18 8.98
CA ARG A 516 -31.04 -0.44 9.84
C ARG A 516 -32.36 -0.07 9.15
N THR A 517 -33.40 0.11 9.96
CA THR A 517 -34.70 0.59 9.54
C THR A 517 -34.69 2.10 9.27
N LEU A 518 -35.52 2.53 8.31
CA LEU A 518 -35.78 3.92 7.93
C LEU A 518 -37.24 4.25 8.16
N GLY A 519 -37.53 5.22 9.06
CA GLY A 519 -38.92 5.47 9.49
C GLY A 519 -39.45 4.30 10.33
N THR A 520 -40.76 4.18 10.46
CA THR A 520 -41.41 3.00 11.04
C THR A 520 -41.47 1.93 9.95
N THR A 521 -40.66 0.89 10.09
CA THR A 521 -40.49 -0.13 9.05
C THR A 521 -41.23 -1.41 9.41
N THR A 522 -42.00 -1.92 8.44
CA THR A 522 -42.52 -3.29 8.43
C THR A 522 -42.12 -3.94 7.11
N GLY A 523 -41.32 -5.01 7.19
CA GLY A 523 -40.76 -5.73 6.03
C GLY A 523 -39.81 -6.82 6.46
N SER A 524 -39.23 -7.55 5.50
CA SER A 524 -38.26 -8.61 5.75
C SER A 524 -37.12 -8.60 4.74
N ILE A 525 -35.95 -9.09 5.17
CA ILE A 525 -34.80 -9.28 4.36
C ILE A 525 -34.24 -10.71 4.49
N ASP A 526 -33.54 -11.15 3.46
CA ASP A 526 -32.97 -12.50 3.36
C ASP A 526 -31.69 -12.48 2.50
N ASN A 527 -30.98 -13.61 2.47
CA ASN A 527 -29.84 -13.84 1.59
C ASN A 527 -28.75 -12.74 1.69
N VAL A 528 -28.41 -12.34 2.91
CA VAL A 528 -27.37 -11.36 3.17
C VAL A 528 -26.01 -11.99 2.97
N SER A 529 -25.19 -11.43 2.10
CA SER A 529 -23.84 -11.86 1.79
C SER A 529 -22.91 -10.65 1.73
N VAL A 530 -21.81 -10.70 2.45
CA VAL A 530 -20.74 -9.70 2.42
C VAL A 530 -19.43 -10.42 2.17
N LYS A 531 -18.79 -10.14 1.04
CA LYS A 531 -17.53 -10.76 0.65
C LYS A 531 -16.51 -9.71 0.28
N GLU A 532 -15.23 -9.93 0.62
CA GLU A 532 -14.16 -9.07 0.12
C GLU A 532 -14.19 -9.07 -1.42
N TYR A 533 -14.18 -7.89 -2.02
CA TYR A 533 -14.09 -7.72 -3.46
C TYR A 533 -12.61 -7.64 -3.86
N LEU A 534 -12.13 -8.69 -4.51
CA LEU A 534 -10.73 -8.84 -4.93
C LEU A 534 -10.45 -8.29 -6.33
N GLY A 535 -11.48 -7.73 -6.98
CA GLY A 535 -11.42 -7.25 -8.36
C GLY A 535 -12.28 -8.09 -9.30
N GLN A 536 -11.98 -8.03 -10.58
CA GLN A 536 -12.60 -8.90 -11.60
C GLN A 536 -11.61 -9.98 -12.01
N GLU A 537 -12.09 -11.19 -12.15
CA GLU A 537 -11.33 -12.30 -12.73
C GLU A 537 -11.89 -12.71 -14.09
N VAL A 538 -11.00 -13.21 -14.95
CA VAL A 538 -11.37 -13.79 -16.23
C VAL A 538 -11.62 -15.27 -16.05
N VAL A 539 -12.85 -15.71 -16.32
CA VAL A 539 -13.22 -17.12 -16.29
C VAL A 539 -13.29 -17.65 -17.69
N PRO A 540 -12.44 -18.62 -18.04
CA PRO A 540 -12.56 -19.30 -19.31
C PRO A 540 -13.93 -20.00 -19.42
N ASP A 541 -14.64 -19.83 -20.52
CA ASP A 541 -15.90 -20.51 -20.77
C ASP A 541 -15.75 -22.05 -20.70
N SER A 542 -14.53 -22.56 -20.96
CA SER A 542 -14.16 -23.98 -20.88
C SER A 542 -13.44 -24.38 -19.59
N GLY A 543 -13.21 -23.47 -18.66
CA GLY A 543 -12.47 -23.71 -17.40
C GLY A 543 -10.95 -23.81 -17.55
N CYS A 544 -10.37 -23.68 -18.75
CA CYS A 544 -8.92 -23.68 -19.00
C CYS A 544 -8.56 -22.73 -20.14
N GLY A 545 -7.44 -22.01 -20.01
CA GLY A 545 -6.89 -21.21 -21.08
C GLY A 545 -6.49 -22.07 -22.29
N SER A 546 -6.24 -21.42 -23.42
CA SER A 546 -5.76 -22.06 -24.64
C SER A 546 -4.31 -21.69 -24.93
N TRP A 547 -3.57 -22.62 -25.56
CA TRP A 547 -2.26 -22.29 -26.10
C TRP A 547 -2.40 -21.24 -27.19
N LEU A 548 -1.62 -20.17 -27.13
CA LEU A 548 -1.54 -19.14 -28.13
C LEU A 548 -0.29 -19.35 -28.99
N PHE A 549 -0.48 -19.74 -30.23
CA PHE A 549 0.58 -19.86 -31.24
C PHE A 549 0.34 -18.87 -32.37
N GLU A 550 1.30 -18.00 -32.61
CA GLU A 550 1.16 -16.91 -33.54
C GLU A 550 2.31 -16.89 -34.58
N PRO A 551 2.04 -16.45 -35.80
CA PRO A 551 3.10 -16.17 -36.79
C PRO A 551 3.95 -14.98 -36.31
N GLN A 552 5.09 -14.79 -36.95
CA GLN A 552 5.92 -13.60 -36.74
C GLN A 552 5.10 -12.33 -37.00
N SER A 553 5.20 -11.34 -36.12
CA SER A 553 4.64 -10.01 -36.32
C SER A 553 5.57 -8.92 -35.80
N THR A 554 5.44 -7.72 -36.36
CA THR A 554 6.25 -6.55 -35.96
C THR A 554 5.32 -5.38 -35.66
N ASN A 555 5.44 -4.80 -34.47
CA ASN A 555 4.82 -3.50 -34.19
C ASN A 555 5.63 -2.39 -34.88
N LEU A 556 5.04 -1.75 -35.86
CA LEU A 556 5.66 -0.70 -36.67
C LEU A 556 5.63 0.67 -36.01
N ILE A 557 4.91 0.80 -34.89
CA ILE A 557 4.90 2.01 -34.04
C ILE A 557 6.09 1.92 -33.09
N THR A 558 6.94 2.94 -33.08
CA THR A 558 8.18 2.93 -32.29
C THR A 558 8.00 3.42 -30.85
N GLN A 559 6.84 3.95 -30.51
CA GLN A 559 6.45 4.44 -29.17
C GLN A 559 5.00 4.05 -28.93
N SER A 560 4.78 2.80 -28.51
CA SER A 560 3.42 2.24 -28.41
C SER A 560 2.62 2.69 -27.19
N GLU A 561 3.30 3.17 -26.15
CA GLU A 561 2.71 3.56 -24.87
C GLU A 561 2.95 5.04 -24.51
N LEU A 562 4.02 5.66 -25.00
CA LEU A 562 4.37 7.05 -24.73
C LEU A 562 3.77 8.00 -25.79
N PHE A 563 2.53 8.43 -25.62
CA PHE A 563 1.82 9.27 -26.58
C PHE A 563 2.22 10.76 -26.52
N SER A 564 2.89 11.20 -25.44
CA SER A 564 3.48 12.56 -25.36
C SER A 564 4.70 12.71 -26.27
N HIS A 565 5.38 11.61 -26.63
CA HIS A 565 6.60 11.63 -27.45
C HIS A 565 6.40 12.41 -28.77
N SER A 566 7.44 13.11 -29.22
CA SER A 566 7.42 13.96 -30.44
C SER A 566 7.12 13.22 -31.73
N SER A 567 7.30 11.91 -31.74
CA SER A 567 6.96 11.05 -32.88
C SER A 567 5.45 10.92 -33.13
N TRP A 568 4.62 11.20 -32.13
CA TRP A 568 3.17 11.31 -32.28
C TRP A 568 2.77 12.74 -32.66
N VAL A 569 2.08 12.90 -33.77
CA VAL A 569 1.51 14.19 -34.18
C VAL A 569 0.11 14.32 -33.59
N LYS A 570 -0.13 15.37 -32.82
CA LYS A 570 -1.35 15.52 -32.03
C LYS A 570 -1.72 16.99 -31.82
N ASN A 571 -3.02 17.25 -31.70
CA ASN A 571 -3.57 18.54 -31.28
C ASN A 571 -4.53 18.42 -30.07
N GLN A 572 -4.50 17.28 -29.41
CA GLN A 572 -5.21 16.97 -28.18
C GLN A 572 -4.26 17.20 -26.99
N THR A 573 -4.81 17.48 -25.82
CA THR A 573 -4.02 17.48 -24.57
C THR A 573 -3.72 16.05 -24.17
N ILE A 574 -2.48 15.78 -23.81
CA ILE A 574 -1.96 14.49 -23.38
C ILE A 574 -1.59 14.56 -21.91
N ASN A 575 -2.14 13.63 -21.12
CA ASN A 575 -1.78 13.46 -19.71
C ASN A 575 -1.39 11.99 -19.51
N GLU A 576 -0.08 11.76 -19.43
CA GLU A 576 0.49 10.42 -19.24
C GLU A 576 0.23 9.90 -17.83
N ASN A 577 0.25 8.58 -17.67
CA ASN A 577 0.09 7.89 -16.38
C ASN A 577 -1.20 8.27 -15.62
N ALA A 578 -2.26 8.54 -16.36
CA ALA A 578 -3.49 9.10 -15.83
C ALA A 578 -4.41 8.07 -15.16
N THR A 579 -4.27 6.78 -15.50
CA THR A 579 -5.04 5.67 -14.90
C THR A 579 -4.33 4.34 -15.10
N ILE A 580 -4.83 3.30 -14.42
CA ILE A 580 -4.34 1.92 -14.60
C ILE A 580 -4.70 1.42 -15.99
N SER A 581 -3.70 0.93 -16.73
CA SER A 581 -3.80 0.40 -18.08
C SER A 581 -4.17 -1.10 -18.10
N PRO A 582 -4.31 -1.69 -19.28
CA PRO A 582 -4.41 -3.14 -19.45
C PRO A 582 -3.21 -3.94 -18.90
N SER A 583 -2.05 -3.31 -18.70
CA SER A 583 -0.89 -3.97 -18.06
C SER A 583 -1.06 -4.15 -16.53
N GLY A 584 -2.06 -3.51 -15.92
CA GLY A 584 -2.24 -3.45 -14.48
C GLY A 584 -1.40 -2.35 -13.80
N LEU A 585 -0.66 -1.55 -14.57
CA LEU A 585 0.19 -0.47 -14.10
C LEU A 585 -0.47 0.90 -14.34
N GLN A 586 -0.06 1.93 -13.61
CA GLN A 586 -0.55 3.30 -13.81
C GLN A 586 0.26 3.98 -14.94
N ASP A 587 0.08 3.52 -16.17
CA ASP A 587 0.80 3.95 -17.37
C ASP A 587 -0.11 4.29 -18.57
N ALA A 588 -1.42 4.31 -18.37
CA ALA A 588 -2.35 4.73 -19.42
C ALA A 588 -2.40 6.24 -19.58
N THR A 589 -2.55 6.68 -20.81
CA THR A 589 -2.60 8.09 -21.19
C THR A 589 -4.03 8.59 -21.33
N LYS A 590 -4.38 9.71 -20.70
CA LYS A 590 -5.62 10.44 -20.98
C LYS A 590 -5.40 11.41 -22.13
N ILE A 591 -6.25 11.34 -23.15
CA ILE A 591 -6.33 12.32 -24.22
C ILE A 591 -7.60 13.16 -24.09
N THR A 592 -7.50 14.48 -24.31
CA THR A 592 -8.63 15.40 -24.21
C THR A 592 -8.67 16.36 -25.40
N CYS A 593 -9.83 16.48 -26.05
CA CYS A 593 -10.09 17.50 -27.04
C CYS A 593 -10.26 18.88 -26.38
N THR A 594 -9.48 19.88 -26.79
CA THR A 594 -9.51 21.23 -26.22
C THR A 594 -10.41 22.20 -27.00
N SER A 595 -10.81 21.85 -28.22
CA SER A 595 -11.65 22.68 -29.06
C SER A 595 -12.45 21.85 -30.04
N ASN A 596 -13.54 22.40 -30.53
CA ASN A 596 -14.24 21.87 -31.70
C ASN A 596 -13.39 22.03 -32.97
N GLY A 597 -13.53 21.13 -33.92
CA GLY A 597 -12.76 21.04 -35.16
C GLY A 597 -12.00 19.74 -35.29
N TYR A 598 -11.29 19.58 -36.39
CA TYR A 598 -10.53 18.38 -36.69
C TYR A 598 -9.48 18.12 -35.60
N ASN A 599 -9.67 17.05 -34.86
CA ASN A 599 -8.81 16.62 -33.76
C ASN A 599 -8.15 15.29 -34.11
N TYR A 600 -6.94 15.09 -33.63
CA TYR A 600 -6.18 13.87 -33.96
C TYR A 600 -5.06 13.59 -32.99
N ILE A 601 -4.80 12.29 -32.86
CA ILE A 601 -3.50 11.74 -32.52
C ILE A 601 -3.15 10.76 -33.63
N PHE A 602 -2.05 10.96 -34.34
CA PHE A 602 -1.68 10.11 -35.46
C PHE A 602 -0.19 9.82 -35.53
N ARG A 603 0.12 8.74 -36.23
CA ARG A 603 1.47 8.28 -36.52
C ARG A 603 1.60 8.03 -38.03
N ASN A 604 2.77 8.36 -38.56
CA ASN A 604 3.14 8.03 -39.94
C ASN A 604 4.22 6.96 -39.94
N PRO A 605 3.87 5.66 -39.93
CA PRO A 605 4.82 4.59 -40.09
C PRO A 605 5.29 4.40 -41.54
N SER A 606 4.79 5.23 -42.48
CA SER A 606 5.10 5.15 -43.91
C SER A 606 4.76 3.76 -44.53
N PHE A 607 3.56 3.26 -44.28
CA PHE A 607 3.15 1.98 -44.79
C PHE A 607 3.14 2.01 -46.34
N PRO A 608 3.94 1.20 -47.04
CA PRO A 608 3.77 1.00 -48.45
C PRO A 608 2.41 0.31 -48.78
N SER A 609 2.13 0.02 -50.04
CA SER A 609 0.94 -0.78 -50.38
C SER A 609 1.02 -2.16 -49.71
N GLY A 610 -0.08 -2.60 -49.09
CA GLY A 610 -0.13 -3.87 -48.39
C GLY A 610 -1.36 -4.02 -47.49
N ASN A 611 -1.43 -5.13 -46.76
CA ASN A 611 -2.46 -5.41 -45.78
C ASN A 611 -1.92 -5.06 -44.39
N TYR A 612 -2.64 -4.21 -43.66
CA TYR A 612 -2.24 -3.72 -42.34
C TYR A 612 -3.38 -3.77 -41.33
N THR A 613 -3.02 -3.94 -40.08
CA THR A 613 -3.92 -3.80 -38.94
C THR A 613 -3.43 -2.69 -38.05
N ASN A 614 -4.31 -1.76 -37.67
CA ASN A 614 -4.12 -0.76 -36.62
C ASN A 614 -4.97 -1.13 -35.43
N SER A 615 -4.38 -1.21 -34.24
CA SER A 615 -5.09 -1.47 -32.98
C SER A 615 -4.61 -0.57 -31.85
N ILE A 616 -5.51 -0.33 -30.91
CA ILE A 616 -5.25 0.46 -29.73
C ILE A 616 -6.18 0.03 -28.58
N PHE A 617 -5.71 0.12 -27.34
CA PHE A 617 -6.56 -0.09 -26.18
C PHE A 617 -7.23 1.24 -25.77
N LEU A 618 -8.53 1.16 -25.50
CA LEU A 618 -9.40 2.30 -25.20
C LEU A 618 -10.21 2.03 -23.93
N LYS A 619 -10.38 3.08 -23.11
CA LYS A 619 -11.30 3.07 -21.98
C LYS A 619 -12.01 4.43 -21.91
N LYS A 620 -13.32 4.39 -21.60
CA LYS A 620 -14.11 5.61 -21.46
C LYS A 620 -13.62 6.46 -20.27
N ASP A 621 -13.83 7.77 -20.37
CA ASP A 621 -13.73 8.75 -19.29
C ASP A 621 -15.12 9.36 -19.04
N ALA A 622 -15.24 10.28 -18.09
CA ALA A 622 -16.50 10.93 -17.72
C ALA A 622 -17.23 11.64 -18.88
N SER A 623 -16.51 12.03 -19.93
CA SER A 623 -17.05 12.70 -21.11
C SER A 623 -16.43 12.15 -22.39
N SER A 624 -16.87 10.97 -22.86
CA SER A 624 -16.25 10.28 -23.98
C SER A 624 -16.97 10.48 -25.32
N GLY A 625 -18.03 9.73 -25.58
CA GLY A 625 -18.74 9.72 -26.86
C GLY A 625 -18.06 8.85 -27.93
N TRP A 626 -18.14 9.26 -29.16
CA TRP A 626 -17.66 8.49 -30.32
C TRP A 626 -16.21 8.79 -30.68
N VAL A 627 -15.45 7.75 -31.02
CA VAL A 627 -14.10 7.81 -31.60
C VAL A 627 -14.05 7.06 -32.92
N ALA A 628 -13.12 7.45 -33.81
CA ALA A 628 -12.82 6.75 -35.04
C ALA A 628 -11.35 6.32 -35.06
N LEU A 629 -11.10 5.02 -35.18
CA LEU A 629 -9.78 4.43 -35.43
C LEU A 629 -9.59 4.20 -36.91
N ARG A 630 -8.45 4.60 -37.48
CA ARG A 630 -8.28 4.70 -38.94
C ARG A 630 -6.93 4.24 -39.43
N ILE A 631 -6.95 3.75 -40.70
CA ILE A 631 -5.81 3.67 -41.64
C ILE A 631 -6.15 4.58 -42.81
N TRP A 632 -5.41 5.67 -43.02
CA TRP A 632 -5.82 6.73 -43.97
C TRP A 632 -4.64 7.34 -44.75
N THR A 633 -4.94 8.04 -45.85
CA THR A 633 -3.95 8.80 -46.64
C THR A 633 -3.90 10.23 -46.20
N GLY A 634 -2.76 10.92 -46.39
CA GLY A 634 -2.61 12.34 -46.05
C GLY A 634 -3.67 13.21 -46.74
N GLY A 635 -4.38 14.05 -45.93
CA GLY A 635 -5.35 15.02 -46.44
C GLY A 635 -6.79 14.89 -45.97
N GLY A 636 -7.07 14.18 -44.90
CA GLY A 636 -8.39 14.23 -44.24
C GLY A 636 -9.02 12.85 -43.98
N ALA A 637 -10.34 12.74 -44.13
CA ALA A 637 -11.13 11.60 -43.70
C ALA A 637 -11.12 10.39 -44.64
N ASN A 638 -10.16 10.28 -45.54
CA ASN A 638 -10.13 9.28 -46.62
C ASN A 638 -9.28 8.08 -46.20
N GLY A 639 -9.89 6.91 -46.12
CA GLY A 639 -9.22 5.65 -45.77
C GLY A 639 -10.18 4.62 -45.25
N ILE A 640 -9.65 3.68 -44.48
CA ILE A 640 -10.40 2.66 -43.76
C ILE A 640 -10.64 3.18 -42.34
N SER A 641 -11.87 3.09 -41.85
CA SER A 641 -12.28 3.59 -40.55
C SER A 641 -13.21 2.62 -39.86
N VAL A 642 -13.10 2.56 -38.54
CA VAL A 642 -14.10 1.99 -37.64
C VAL A 642 -14.48 3.04 -36.61
N TRP A 643 -15.77 3.22 -36.38
CA TRP A 643 -16.33 4.07 -35.33
C TRP A 643 -16.64 3.23 -34.11
N PHE A 644 -16.33 3.76 -32.93
CA PHE A 644 -16.55 3.08 -31.66
C PHE A 644 -17.22 4.03 -30.67
N ASP A 645 -18.33 3.56 -30.11
CA ASP A 645 -19.06 4.26 -29.05
C ASP A 645 -18.45 3.91 -27.69
N LEU A 646 -17.68 4.83 -27.12
CA LEU A 646 -17.05 4.65 -25.82
C LEU A 646 -18.06 4.65 -24.67
N ASP A 647 -19.21 5.29 -24.83
CA ASP A 647 -20.22 5.36 -23.76
C ASP A 647 -20.99 4.04 -23.63
N ASN A 648 -21.22 3.34 -24.75
CA ASN A 648 -21.92 2.06 -24.80
C ASN A 648 -20.99 0.86 -25.11
N ASN A 649 -19.70 1.11 -25.33
CA ASN A 649 -18.68 0.10 -25.61
C ASN A 649 -19.03 -0.76 -26.84
N GLN A 650 -19.50 -0.16 -27.93
CA GLN A 650 -19.96 -0.84 -29.11
C GLN A 650 -19.28 -0.35 -30.39
N ILE A 651 -18.99 -1.32 -31.29
CA ILE A 651 -18.60 -1.01 -32.68
C ILE A 651 -19.82 -0.43 -33.39
N GLY A 652 -19.65 0.74 -34.00
CA GLY A 652 -20.59 1.33 -34.93
C GLY A 652 -20.27 0.96 -36.38
N THR A 653 -20.44 1.89 -37.28
CA THR A 653 -20.13 1.76 -38.70
C THR A 653 -18.64 1.48 -38.92
N SER A 654 -18.34 0.69 -39.94
CA SER A 654 -16.99 0.53 -40.50
C SER A 654 -17.03 0.62 -42.02
N ASN A 655 -16.09 1.30 -42.62
CA ASN A 655 -16.07 1.44 -44.08
C ASN A 655 -14.66 1.73 -44.64
N SER A 656 -14.57 1.62 -45.96
CA SER A 656 -13.50 2.18 -46.77
C SER A 656 -14.12 3.17 -47.73
N ASN A 657 -13.63 4.40 -47.77
CA ASN A 657 -14.19 5.48 -48.60
C ASN A 657 -13.21 6.00 -49.69
N VAL A 658 -12.14 5.26 -49.96
CA VAL A 658 -11.10 5.61 -50.94
C VAL A 658 -10.86 4.44 -51.86
N ALA A 659 -10.75 4.71 -53.18
CA ALA A 659 -10.33 3.73 -54.18
C ALA A 659 -8.90 3.22 -53.82
N GLY A 660 -8.69 1.92 -53.94
CA GLY A 660 -7.42 1.28 -53.60
C GLY A 660 -7.28 0.90 -52.12
N PHE A 661 -8.25 1.25 -51.26
CA PHE A 661 -8.32 0.84 -49.87
C PHE A 661 -9.50 -0.12 -49.68
N THR A 662 -9.27 -1.25 -49.11
CA THR A 662 -10.30 -2.25 -48.81
C THR A 662 -10.30 -2.63 -47.35
N LEU A 663 -11.44 -2.44 -46.70
CA LEU A 663 -11.64 -2.91 -45.31
C LEU A 663 -11.69 -4.45 -45.31
N THR A 664 -10.87 -5.10 -44.49
CA THR A 664 -10.82 -6.57 -44.36
C THR A 664 -11.32 -7.09 -43.03
N GLY A 665 -11.31 -6.25 -41.97
CA GLY A 665 -11.78 -6.67 -40.66
C GLY A 665 -11.86 -5.56 -39.67
N VAL A 666 -12.72 -5.75 -38.67
CA VAL A 666 -12.77 -4.91 -37.42
C VAL A 666 -13.00 -5.82 -36.23
N THR A 667 -12.37 -5.52 -35.12
CA THR A 667 -12.61 -6.24 -33.86
C THR A 667 -12.65 -5.27 -32.69
N SER A 668 -13.44 -5.62 -31.69
CA SER A 668 -13.39 -5.00 -30.36
C SER A 668 -13.40 -6.13 -29.35
N LYS A 669 -12.36 -6.20 -28.54
CA LYS A 669 -12.25 -7.20 -27.48
C LYS A 669 -12.24 -6.52 -26.14
N HIS A 670 -13.13 -6.94 -25.25
CA HIS A 670 -13.19 -6.50 -23.87
C HIS A 670 -12.07 -7.18 -23.06
N LEU A 671 -11.38 -6.40 -22.24
CA LEU A 671 -10.41 -6.82 -21.24
C LEU A 671 -10.87 -6.37 -19.85
N GLY A 672 -10.15 -6.73 -18.80
CA GLY A 672 -10.45 -6.30 -17.44
C GLY A 672 -10.50 -4.76 -17.27
N ASN A 673 -11.20 -4.30 -16.24
CA ASN A 673 -11.26 -2.89 -15.85
C ASN A 673 -11.81 -1.93 -16.92
N ASP A 674 -12.81 -2.38 -17.69
CA ASP A 674 -13.49 -1.60 -18.77
C ASP A 674 -12.58 -1.17 -19.92
N TRP A 675 -11.48 -1.87 -20.15
CA TRP A 675 -10.65 -1.68 -21.32
C TRP A 675 -11.15 -2.47 -22.52
N TYR A 676 -11.02 -1.88 -23.70
CA TYR A 676 -11.35 -2.50 -24.99
C TYR A 676 -10.17 -2.39 -25.93
N ARG A 677 -9.75 -3.49 -26.54
CA ARG A 677 -8.82 -3.45 -27.65
C ARG A 677 -9.60 -3.34 -28.95
N LEU A 678 -9.59 -2.17 -29.57
CA LEU A 678 -10.20 -1.91 -30.87
C LEU A 678 -9.19 -2.11 -31.99
N SER A 679 -9.58 -2.76 -33.06
CA SER A 679 -8.76 -2.88 -34.26
C SER A 679 -9.51 -2.62 -35.56
N VAL A 680 -8.78 -2.16 -36.57
CA VAL A 680 -9.24 -2.04 -37.95
C VAL A 680 -8.16 -2.58 -38.89
N SER A 681 -8.54 -3.46 -39.82
CA SER A 681 -7.65 -4.11 -40.76
C SER A 681 -8.08 -3.80 -42.20
N GLY A 682 -7.11 -3.69 -43.10
CA GLY A 682 -7.41 -3.52 -44.51
C GLY A 682 -6.21 -3.40 -45.43
N THR A 683 -6.45 -3.54 -46.71
CA THR A 683 -5.44 -3.34 -47.76
C THR A 683 -5.37 -1.89 -48.19
N THR A 684 -4.13 -1.41 -48.38
CA THR A 684 -3.85 -0.05 -48.87
C THR A 684 -2.98 -0.13 -50.12
N ASP A 685 -3.17 0.78 -51.06
CA ASP A 685 -2.38 0.86 -52.30
C ASP A 685 -1.31 1.97 -52.28
N SER A 686 -1.23 2.71 -51.21
CA SER A 686 -0.33 3.85 -51.06
C SER A 686 0.12 4.06 -49.63
N ASN A 687 1.08 4.97 -49.42
CA ASN A 687 1.56 5.35 -48.08
C ASN A 687 0.41 5.77 -47.20
N SER A 688 0.31 5.16 -46.04
CA SER A 688 -0.79 5.32 -45.12
C SER A 688 -0.32 5.73 -43.71
N TYR A 689 -1.24 6.38 -43.01
CA TYR A 689 -1.11 6.84 -41.62
C TYR A 689 -2.10 6.06 -40.76
N ILE A 690 -1.83 5.97 -39.48
CA ILE A 690 -2.80 5.54 -38.47
C ILE A 690 -3.24 6.71 -37.62
N SER A 691 -4.51 6.75 -37.22
CA SER A 691 -4.99 7.79 -36.33
C SER A 691 -6.15 7.33 -35.44
N LEU A 692 -6.31 8.08 -34.31
CA LEU A 692 -7.49 8.08 -33.46
C LEU A 692 -8.03 9.52 -33.41
N ASN A 693 -9.33 9.68 -33.61
CA ASN A 693 -10.02 10.96 -33.62
C ASN A 693 -11.31 10.87 -32.80
N PHE A 694 -11.65 11.89 -31.99
CA PHE A 694 -13.03 12.06 -31.51
C PHE A 694 -13.90 12.58 -32.65
N VAL A 695 -15.15 12.11 -32.70
CA VAL A 695 -16.12 12.46 -33.76
C VAL A 695 -17.51 12.74 -33.16
N ASP A 696 -18.38 13.40 -33.90
CA ASP A 696 -19.71 13.78 -33.42
C ASP A 696 -20.67 12.60 -33.26
N GLY A 697 -20.47 11.49 -33.99
CA GLY A 697 -21.33 10.31 -33.95
C GLY A 697 -20.87 9.20 -34.89
N ASP A 698 -21.67 8.12 -34.94
CA ASP A 698 -21.43 6.95 -35.80
C ASP A 698 -21.38 7.31 -37.30
N GLY A 699 -20.37 6.80 -37.98
CA GLY A 699 -20.16 7.01 -39.41
C GLY A 699 -19.83 8.46 -39.78
N LEU A 700 -19.79 9.39 -38.83
CA LEU A 700 -19.58 10.82 -39.09
C LEU A 700 -18.08 11.17 -39.07
N ASN A 701 -17.72 12.10 -39.97
CA ASN A 701 -16.40 12.76 -40.00
C ASN A 701 -16.51 14.26 -39.67
N THR A 702 -17.46 14.59 -38.80
CA THR A 702 -17.68 15.95 -38.30
C THR A 702 -17.17 16.07 -36.88
N TYR A 703 -16.79 17.30 -36.48
CA TYR A 703 -16.06 17.60 -35.22
C TYR A 703 -16.66 18.87 -34.57
N THR A 704 -17.97 19.02 -34.63
CA THR A 704 -18.66 20.24 -34.18
C THR A 704 -18.96 20.24 -32.68
N ASN A 705 -18.97 19.05 -32.06
CA ASN A 705 -19.30 18.84 -30.65
C ASN A 705 -18.33 17.88 -29.96
N VAL A 706 -17.04 18.08 -30.16
CA VAL A 706 -15.96 17.23 -29.57
C VAL A 706 -15.15 17.93 -28.49
N SER A 707 -15.29 19.23 -28.32
CA SER A 707 -14.58 19.98 -27.27
C SER A 707 -14.94 19.47 -25.89
N GLY A 708 -13.92 19.20 -25.06
CA GLY A 708 -14.06 18.65 -23.71
C GLY A 708 -14.23 17.13 -23.65
N LYS A 709 -14.39 16.44 -24.79
CA LYS A 709 -14.42 14.97 -24.82
C LYS A 709 -13.04 14.41 -24.50
N SER A 710 -13.01 13.29 -23.75
CA SER A 710 -11.78 12.63 -23.30
C SER A 710 -11.95 11.11 -23.21
N CYS A 711 -10.85 10.40 -23.37
CA CYS A 711 -10.76 8.96 -23.07
C CYS A 711 -9.35 8.59 -22.64
N PHE A 712 -9.20 7.37 -22.14
CA PHE A 712 -7.89 6.81 -21.84
C PHE A 712 -7.47 5.89 -23.00
N ILE A 713 -6.19 5.94 -23.36
CA ILE A 713 -5.56 5.13 -24.41
C ILE A 713 -4.31 4.45 -23.86
N TRP A 714 -3.99 3.28 -24.43
CA TRP A 714 -2.78 2.54 -24.13
C TRP A 714 -2.43 1.61 -25.30
N GLY A 715 -1.17 1.22 -25.46
CA GLY A 715 -0.74 0.10 -26.28
C GLY A 715 -1.13 0.19 -27.76
N ALA A 716 -0.71 1.24 -28.47
CA ALA A 716 -0.93 1.34 -29.91
C ALA A 716 -0.06 0.36 -30.68
N GLN A 717 -0.65 -0.37 -31.65
CA GLN A 717 0.05 -1.33 -32.50
C GLN A 717 -0.38 -1.20 -33.94
N ALA A 718 0.59 -1.14 -34.84
CA ALA A 718 0.37 -1.25 -36.27
C ALA A 718 1.24 -2.37 -36.85
N GLU A 719 0.64 -3.30 -37.53
CA GLU A 719 1.33 -4.51 -37.98
C GLU A 719 0.89 -4.91 -39.41
N VAL A 720 1.73 -5.69 -40.08
CA VAL A 720 1.40 -6.28 -41.40
C VAL A 720 0.48 -7.49 -41.17
N GLY A 721 -0.60 -7.59 -41.94
CA GLY A 721 -1.54 -8.70 -41.85
C GLY A 721 -2.57 -8.51 -40.73
N ASN A 722 -2.88 -9.59 -40.03
CA ASN A 722 -3.95 -9.64 -39.03
C ASN A 722 -3.47 -9.20 -37.68
N ILE A 723 -4.42 -8.83 -36.79
CA ILE A 723 -4.14 -8.50 -35.39
C ILE A 723 -3.47 -9.69 -34.72
N SER A 724 -2.40 -9.39 -33.98
CA SER A 724 -1.72 -10.35 -33.11
C SER A 724 -1.71 -9.90 -31.65
N SER A 725 -1.16 -10.69 -30.71
CA SER A 725 -0.95 -10.26 -29.34
C SER A 725 -0.15 -8.96 -29.30
N TYR A 726 -0.36 -8.17 -28.25
CA TYR A 726 0.29 -6.87 -28.14
C TYR A 726 1.82 -7.01 -28.09
N ILE A 727 2.52 -6.15 -28.83
CA ILE A 727 3.98 -6.09 -28.90
C ILE A 727 4.41 -4.68 -28.44
N PRO A 728 4.89 -4.52 -27.21
CA PRO A 728 5.32 -3.23 -26.70
C PRO A 728 6.56 -2.72 -27.43
N THR A 729 6.65 -1.39 -27.61
CA THR A 729 7.79 -0.76 -28.28
C THR A 729 8.21 0.53 -27.56
N GLU A 730 9.53 0.70 -27.45
CA GLU A 730 10.15 1.90 -26.89
C GLU A 730 11.32 2.35 -27.75
N GLY A 731 11.13 3.40 -28.56
CA GLY A 731 12.15 3.99 -29.44
C GLY A 731 12.31 3.33 -30.79
N THR A 732 12.19 2.01 -30.91
CA THR A 732 12.34 1.25 -32.15
C THR A 732 11.17 0.31 -32.39
N THR A 733 11.02 -0.19 -33.63
CA THR A 733 10.08 -1.28 -33.93
C THR A 733 10.55 -2.58 -33.28
N VAL A 734 9.61 -3.38 -32.78
CA VAL A 734 9.91 -4.68 -32.14
C VAL A 734 9.22 -5.80 -32.93
N THR A 735 9.95 -6.88 -33.19
CA THR A 735 9.43 -8.08 -33.83
C THR A 735 9.30 -9.21 -32.82
N ARG A 736 8.10 -9.75 -32.68
CA ARG A 736 7.86 -11.04 -32.05
C ARG A 736 7.98 -12.11 -33.16
N ASN A 737 8.92 -13.02 -32.97
CA ASN A 737 9.11 -14.12 -33.89
C ASN A 737 7.96 -15.11 -33.84
N GLN A 738 7.90 -16.00 -34.83
CA GLN A 738 6.93 -17.09 -34.90
C GLN A 738 7.07 -18.05 -33.74
N ASP A 739 5.95 -18.47 -33.16
CA ASP A 739 5.88 -19.59 -32.23
C ASP A 739 6.05 -20.92 -32.98
N LEU A 740 7.04 -21.70 -32.57
CA LEU A 740 7.33 -23.02 -33.15
C LEU A 740 7.19 -24.09 -32.08
N CYS A 741 6.36 -25.08 -32.36
CA CYS A 741 6.20 -26.28 -31.53
C CYS A 741 6.58 -27.49 -32.34
N THR A 742 7.52 -28.28 -31.82
CA THR A 742 8.00 -29.51 -32.49
C THR A 742 8.12 -30.64 -31.47
N ASN A 743 8.19 -31.86 -31.95
CA ASN A 743 8.44 -33.08 -31.15
C ASN A 743 7.37 -33.33 -30.06
N GLY A 744 6.09 -32.96 -30.31
CA GLY A 744 4.98 -33.31 -29.41
C GLY A 744 4.65 -34.79 -29.52
N GLY A 745 4.88 -35.52 -28.43
CA GLY A 745 4.63 -36.95 -28.33
C GLY A 745 5.83 -37.84 -28.70
N SER A 746 5.78 -39.07 -28.25
CA SER A 746 6.79 -40.10 -28.52
C SER A 746 6.15 -41.39 -29.00
N LEU A 747 6.93 -42.31 -29.56
CA LEU A 747 6.46 -43.64 -29.94
C LEU A 747 5.88 -44.44 -28.74
N ALA A 748 6.21 -44.07 -27.53
CA ALA A 748 5.61 -44.66 -26.31
C ALA A 748 4.21 -44.10 -26.04
N SER A 749 3.91 -42.87 -26.45
CA SER A 749 2.61 -42.22 -26.27
C SER A 749 1.67 -42.37 -27.48
N ILE A 750 2.19 -42.84 -28.61
CA ILE A 750 1.41 -43.02 -29.86
C ILE A 750 1.37 -44.50 -30.25
N ASN A 751 0.17 -45.08 -30.25
CA ASN A 751 -0.04 -46.43 -30.80
C ASN A 751 0.07 -46.34 -32.33
N SER A 752 1.07 -47.03 -32.89
CA SER A 752 1.31 -47.01 -34.33
C SER A 752 0.31 -47.87 -35.15
N THR A 753 -0.57 -48.63 -34.51
CA THR A 753 -1.52 -49.50 -35.16
C THR A 753 -2.96 -48.99 -35.14
N GLU A 754 -3.28 -48.12 -34.20
CA GLU A 754 -4.59 -47.48 -34.08
C GLU A 754 -4.49 -46.22 -33.22
N GLY A 755 -5.23 -45.16 -33.59
CA GLY A 755 -5.26 -43.91 -32.83
C GLY A 755 -6.28 -42.94 -33.39
N VAL A 756 -6.57 -41.92 -32.61
CA VAL A 756 -7.39 -40.79 -33.00
C VAL A 756 -6.59 -39.51 -32.78
N LEU A 757 -6.36 -38.76 -33.84
CA LEU A 757 -5.89 -37.39 -33.71
C LEU A 757 -7.11 -36.49 -33.46
N TYR A 758 -7.27 -36.04 -32.24
CA TYR A 758 -8.29 -35.04 -31.88
C TYR A 758 -7.63 -33.71 -31.66
N ALA A 759 -8.16 -32.68 -32.29
CA ALA A 759 -7.75 -31.29 -32.04
C ALA A 759 -8.95 -30.35 -32.06
N GLU A 760 -9.01 -29.47 -31.09
CA GLU A 760 -9.93 -28.35 -31.12
C GLU A 760 -9.09 -27.08 -31.30
N ILE A 761 -9.28 -26.43 -32.45
CA ILE A 761 -8.53 -25.24 -32.86
C ILE A 761 -9.47 -24.12 -33.29
N ALA A 762 -9.08 -22.89 -32.98
CA ALA A 762 -9.68 -21.69 -33.51
C ALA A 762 -8.64 -20.94 -34.34
N ALA A 763 -8.98 -20.52 -35.54
CA ALA A 763 -8.13 -19.64 -36.32
C ALA A 763 -8.28 -18.20 -35.85
N LEU A 764 -7.16 -17.51 -35.64
CA LEU A 764 -7.14 -16.08 -35.24
C LEU A 764 -7.70 -15.19 -36.37
N ALA A 765 -7.63 -15.65 -37.64
CA ALA A 765 -8.14 -14.94 -38.78
C ALA A 765 -8.46 -15.90 -39.94
N ASP A 766 -9.39 -15.51 -40.82
CA ASP A 766 -9.64 -16.14 -42.07
C ASP A 766 -8.81 -15.44 -43.16
N ASP A 767 -7.55 -15.83 -43.28
CA ASP A 767 -6.58 -15.27 -44.23
C ASP A 767 -6.31 -16.18 -45.42
N LEU A 768 -7.15 -17.21 -45.58
CA LEU A 768 -7.06 -18.21 -46.65
C LEU A 768 -5.74 -19.02 -46.64
N THR A 769 -5.00 -18.99 -45.54
CA THR A 769 -3.83 -19.85 -45.37
C THR A 769 -4.23 -21.17 -44.72
N ASN A 770 -3.62 -22.26 -45.16
CA ASN A 770 -3.87 -23.57 -44.58
C ASN A 770 -3.32 -23.65 -43.15
N ARG A 771 -4.14 -24.16 -42.25
CA ARG A 771 -3.75 -24.60 -40.94
C ARG A 771 -3.81 -26.12 -40.90
N GLY A 772 -2.76 -26.77 -40.46
CA GLY A 772 -2.68 -28.22 -40.48
C GLY A 772 -2.18 -28.79 -39.18
N LEU A 773 -2.77 -29.89 -38.78
CA LEU A 773 -2.23 -30.80 -37.76
C LEU A 773 -1.99 -32.14 -38.45
N SER A 774 -0.84 -32.73 -38.22
CA SER A 774 -0.54 -34.02 -38.81
C SER A 774 0.22 -34.91 -37.82
N ILE A 775 0.02 -36.20 -38.00
CA ILE A 775 0.90 -37.23 -37.44
C ILE A 775 1.77 -37.68 -38.59
N SER A 776 3.08 -37.51 -38.48
CA SER A 776 4.01 -37.87 -39.53
C SER A 776 5.28 -38.53 -38.98
N ASP A 777 6.02 -39.19 -39.84
CA ASP A 777 7.35 -39.74 -39.55
C ASP A 777 8.47 -38.69 -39.61
N GLY A 778 8.11 -37.40 -39.69
CA GLY A 778 9.04 -36.30 -39.88
C GLY A 778 9.34 -35.98 -41.34
N THR A 779 8.68 -36.65 -42.25
CA THR A 779 8.76 -36.40 -43.69
C THR A 779 7.44 -35.88 -44.26
N SER A 780 7.50 -35.07 -45.33
CA SER A 780 6.31 -34.58 -46.02
C SER A 780 5.60 -35.66 -46.85
N SER A 781 6.14 -36.84 -46.94
CA SER A 781 5.63 -37.95 -47.75
C SER A 781 4.66 -38.86 -47.00
N ASN A 782 4.70 -38.80 -45.66
CA ASN A 782 3.92 -39.64 -44.74
C ASN A 782 3.21 -38.79 -43.68
N ALA A 783 2.64 -37.66 -44.05
CA ALA A 783 1.89 -36.78 -43.15
C ALA A 783 0.37 -37.05 -43.22
#